data_5bdf0f4028da3eb15e89bfc75b62e5f6
#
_entry.id   5bdf0f4028da3eb15e89bfc75b62e5f6
#
_cell.length_a   1.000
_cell.length_b   1.000
_cell.length_c   1.000
_cell.angle_alpha   90.00
_cell.angle_beta   90.00
_cell.angle_gamma   90.00
#
_symmetry.space_group_name_H-M   'P 1'
#
loop_
_entity.id
_entity.type
_entity.pdbx_description
1 polymer ?
#
loop_
_entity_poly.entity_id
_entity_poly.type
_entity_poly.pdbx_seq_one_letter_code
_entity_poly.pdbx_strand_id
1 'polypeptide(L)'
;MSKQTLNFQAEVAQLLHLVTHSLYSNKEIFLRELVSNASDACDKLRFEALNNAGLYEDAPNLEVRLSFDKEAKTITIADNGIGMSAQEAIDHLGTIAKSGTKEFMNRMSGDQKKDAQLIGQFGVGFYSGFIVADKITVESRRAGLPAAEGVRWISGGTGDFEVETIDRPVRGTSVTLHLRDDASEYLSHWKLKTVVSKYSDHISLPVLMQKEEWDSEKSEYVKKDEWEAVNSASALWTRSKKDITNEQYTDFYKNISYDQDAPLAWSHNRVEGSTEYTQLLYIPAKAPQDLWNRDKKAGIKLYVKRVFIMDDAEALMPSYLRWVKGVVDSADLPLNVSRELLQESRDVKAIREGNTRRVLSMLEDMARKDKLPGTDSADGVTDVLSAEEKAAAEADAGKYTKFYAEFGAVLKEGLGEDFTNKDKIAKLLRFASSTAEGVSVSFADYKARMKDGQEAIYYITADTVAAARNSPQLEVFKKKGIEVLLMTDRVDEWALSFLHEFDGTPLQSVAKGAVDLGKLQDEEEKKAAEEAAESFKPVLEKLKEALKDKAKDVRVTTRLVDSPACLVVEDGDVSNQLARMLKAAGQKAPDSKPTLEVNAEHALVKKLNAVQDGDAHFDDLAHILFDQALLAEGGLPEDPAAYVKRVNALLV
;
A
#
# COMPACT_ATOMS: atom_id res chain seq x y z
N MET A 1 51.23 34.21 -4.84
CA MET A 1 49.86 34.53 -4.38
C MET A 1 49.62 33.83 -3.05
N SER A 2 49.41 34.59 -1.98
CA SER A 2 49.12 34.02 -0.66
C SER A 2 47.70 33.44 -0.66
N LYS A 3 47.56 32.17 -0.28
CA LYS A 3 46.26 31.50 -0.07
C LYS A 3 45.61 32.13 1.15
N GLN A 4 44.44 32.76 0.97
CA GLN A 4 43.58 33.26 2.05
C GLN A 4 42.39 32.34 2.21
N THR A 5 42.09 31.96 3.45
CA THR A 5 40.85 31.25 3.81
C THR A 5 39.89 32.30 4.39
N LEU A 6 38.75 32.49 3.74
CA LEU A 6 37.70 33.41 4.16
C LEU A 6 36.47 32.61 4.60
N ASN A 7 35.72 33.11 5.58
CA ASN A 7 34.47 32.54 6.03
C ASN A 7 33.32 33.09 5.19
N PHE A 8 32.31 32.24 4.92
CA PHE A 8 31.05 32.70 4.33
C PHE A 8 30.31 33.62 5.30
N GLN A 9 29.72 34.69 4.77
CA GLN A 9 28.81 35.58 5.50
C GLN A 9 27.37 35.23 5.12
N ALA A 10 26.40 35.37 6.06
CA ALA A 10 25.01 35.07 5.84
C ALA A 10 24.17 36.34 6.07
N GLU A 11 23.23 36.58 5.15
CA GLU A 11 22.17 37.56 5.27
C GLU A 11 21.02 36.95 6.07
N VAL A 12 20.89 37.28 7.36
CA VAL A 12 19.95 36.66 8.30
C VAL A 12 18.50 36.85 7.88
N ALA A 13 18.13 38.03 7.39
CA ALA A 13 16.78 38.31 6.90
C ALA A 13 16.39 37.42 5.70
N GLN A 14 17.31 37.19 4.75
CA GLN A 14 17.07 36.30 3.61
C GLN A 14 17.00 34.84 4.04
N LEU A 15 17.79 34.39 4.99
CA LEU A 15 17.72 33.04 5.55
C LEU A 15 16.37 32.81 6.24
N LEU A 16 15.89 33.76 7.05
CA LEU A 16 14.57 33.69 7.67
C LEU A 16 13.47 33.64 6.61
N HIS A 17 13.58 34.47 5.56
CA HIS A 17 12.63 34.44 4.45
C HIS A 17 12.60 33.08 3.74
N LEU A 18 13.77 32.46 3.47
CA LEU A 18 13.84 31.12 2.89
C LEU A 18 13.21 30.05 3.79
N VAL A 19 13.48 30.11 5.10
CA VAL A 19 12.89 29.18 6.08
C VAL A 19 11.37 29.31 6.13
N THR A 20 10.85 30.52 6.11
CA THR A 20 9.41 30.79 6.27
C THR A 20 8.61 30.61 4.98
N HIS A 21 9.19 30.81 3.80
CA HIS A 21 8.46 30.80 2.52
C HIS A 21 8.81 29.66 1.58
N SER A 22 9.97 29.01 1.74
CA SER A 22 10.44 27.98 0.81
C SER A 22 10.61 26.59 1.43
N LEU A 23 10.81 26.49 2.74
CA LEU A 23 11.06 25.24 3.43
C LEU A 23 9.79 24.43 3.72
N TYR A 24 8.66 25.09 3.88
CA TYR A 24 7.42 24.46 4.30
C TYR A 24 6.29 24.74 3.30
N SER A 25 5.74 23.66 2.73
CA SER A 25 4.63 23.73 1.78
C SER A 25 3.26 23.94 2.44
N ASN A 26 3.15 23.64 3.74
CA ASN A 26 1.89 23.74 4.51
C ASN A 26 2.07 24.64 5.73
N LYS A 27 1.22 25.66 5.85
CA LYS A 27 1.25 26.61 6.98
C LYS A 27 1.00 25.94 8.34
N GLU A 28 0.18 24.89 8.40
CA GLU A 28 -0.16 24.16 9.65
C GLU A 28 1.07 23.64 10.43
N ILE A 29 2.19 23.49 9.76
CA ILE A 29 3.45 22.98 10.32
C ILE A 29 3.96 23.85 11.48
N PHE A 30 3.64 25.16 11.52
CA PHE A 30 4.05 26.02 12.63
C PHE A 30 3.62 25.45 13.99
N LEU A 31 2.38 24.94 14.07
CA LEU A 31 1.85 24.42 15.32
C LEU A 31 2.51 23.08 15.68
N ARG A 32 2.74 22.21 14.70
CA ARG A 32 3.52 20.97 14.90
C ARG A 32 4.89 21.24 15.50
N GLU A 33 5.62 22.18 14.94
CA GLU A 33 6.97 22.52 15.39
C GLU A 33 6.99 23.11 16.80
N LEU A 34 6.10 24.05 17.09
CA LEU A 34 6.04 24.69 18.40
C LEU A 34 5.56 23.75 19.50
N VAL A 35 4.58 22.88 19.22
CA VAL A 35 4.14 21.84 20.15
C VAL A 35 5.26 20.79 20.37
N SER A 36 6.02 20.43 19.32
CA SER A 36 7.17 19.54 19.44
C SER A 36 8.27 20.15 20.32
N ASN A 37 8.56 21.45 20.17
CA ASN A 37 9.53 22.15 21.01
C ASN A 37 9.09 22.22 22.48
N ALA A 38 7.80 22.43 22.72
CA ALA A 38 7.21 22.39 24.06
C ALA A 38 7.34 20.99 24.69
N SER A 39 7.09 19.94 23.91
CA SER A 39 7.28 18.55 24.34
C SER A 39 8.76 18.28 24.69
N ASP A 40 9.69 18.71 23.85
CA ASP A 40 11.13 18.57 24.11
C ASP A 40 11.57 19.29 25.40
N ALA A 41 10.99 20.47 25.69
CA ALA A 41 11.27 21.20 26.92
C ALA A 41 10.80 20.45 28.17
N CYS A 42 9.64 19.79 28.09
CA CYS A 42 9.13 18.94 29.15
C CYS A 42 9.98 17.67 29.34
N ASP A 43 10.41 17.03 28.28
CA ASP A 43 11.27 15.84 28.35
C ASP A 43 12.67 16.18 28.91
N LYS A 44 13.22 17.34 28.58
CA LYS A 44 14.46 17.84 29.21
C LYS A 44 14.28 18.03 30.70
N LEU A 45 13.15 18.60 31.15
CA LEU A 45 12.85 18.74 32.57
C LEU A 45 12.76 17.37 33.25
N ARG A 46 12.05 16.41 32.67
CA ARG A 46 11.98 15.03 33.21
C ARG A 46 13.37 14.44 33.42
N PHE A 47 14.24 14.61 32.44
CA PHE A 47 15.60 14.09 32.52
C PHE A 47 16.44 14.78 33.59
N GLU A 48 16.45 16.12 33.64
CA GLU A 48 17.21 16.86 34.66
C GLU A 48 16.64 16.60 36.09
N ALA A 49 15.33 16.43 36.20
CA ALA A 49 14.63 16.13 37.43
C ALA A 49 14.92 14.74 38.01
N LEU A 50 15.47 13.79 37.23
CA LEU A 50 15.97 12.51 37.72
C LEU A 50 17.03 12.70 38.83
N ASN A 51 17.85 13.75 38.68
CA ASN A 51 18.90 14.10 39.62
C ASN A 51 18.48 15.18 40.63
N ASN A 52 17.43 15.93 40.34
CA ASN A 52 16.93 17.03 41.19
C ASN A 52 15.42 17.21 41.02
N ALA A 53 14.64 16.44 41.76
CA ALA A 53 13.17 16.49 41.75
C ALA A 53 12.60 17.88 42.10
N GLY A 54 13.37 18.75 42.80
CA GLY A 54 12.96 20.12 43.09
C GLY A 54 12.76 21.01 41.88
N LEU A 55 13.25 20.60 40.68
CA LEU A 55 13.02 21.31 39.43
C LEU A 55 11.54 21.27 38.98
N TYR A 56 10.74 20.33 39.47
CA TYR A 56 9.29 20.31 39.23
C TYR A 56 8.55 21.45 39.91
N GLU A 57 9.18 22.10 40.90
CA GLU A 57 8.54 23.15 41.71
C GLU A 57 7.14 22.67 42.21
N ASP A 58 6.10 23.51 42.12
CA ASP A 58 4.73 23.18 42.53
C ASP A 58 3.86 22.52 41.43
N ALA A 59 4.46 22.23 40.24
CA ALA A 59 3.72 21.73 39.09
C ALA A 59 4.35 20.45 38.49
N PRO A 60 4.18 19.27 39.14
CA PRO A 60 4.79 18.01 38.69
C PRO A 60 4.16 17.44 37.42
N ASN A 61 2.91 17.80 37.11
CA ASN A 61 2.24 17.35 35.91
C ASN A 61 2.68 18.22 34.71
N LEU A 62 3.33 17.58 33.75
CA LEU A 62 3.81 18.26 32.54
C LEU A 62 2.70 18.32 31.49
N GLU A 63 2.52 19.50 30.91
CA GLU A 63 1.45 19.78 29.93
C GLU A 63 1.86 20.90 28.98
N VAL A 64 1.18 20.94 27.83
CA VAL A 64 1.22 22.07 26.91
C VAL A 64 -0.15 22.71 26.86
N ARG A 65 -0.22 24.03 27.03
CA ARG A 65 -1.47 24.80 26.92
C ARG A 65 -1.48 25.59 25.64
N LEU A 66 -2.54 25.44 24.88
CA LEU A 66 -2.80 26.17 23.63
C LEU A 66 -4.00 27.07 23.82
N SER A 67 -3.81 28.36 23.59
CA SER A 67 -4.88 29.36 23.68
C SER A 67 -4.82 30.33 22.50
N PHE A 68 -5.92 31.02 22.25
CA PHE A 68 -6.00 32.07 21.23
C PHE A 68 -6.87 33.23 21.72
N ASP A 69 -6.56 34.41 21.21
CA ASP A 69 -7.34 35.62 21.42
C ASP A 69 -7.71 36.24 20.05
N LYS A 70 -9.02 36.36 19.78
CA LYS A 70 -9.53 36.85 18.49
C LYS A 70 -9.33 38.36 18.35
N GLU A 71 -9.44 39.13 19.44
CA GLU A 71 -9.32 40.59 19.42
C GLU A 71 -7.87 41.02 19.28
N ALA A 72 -6.98 40.37 20.09
CA ALA A 72 -5.55 40.60 19.99
C ALA A 72 -4.88 39.93 18.78
N LYS A 73 -5.61 39.05 18.05
CA LYS A 73 -5.12 38.25 16.94
C LYS A 73 -3.88 37.40 17.34
N THR A 74 -3.92 36.78 18.49
CA THR A 74 -2.78 36.02 19.01
C THR A 74 -3.11 34.55 19.23
N ILE A 75 -2.08 33.70 19.07
CA ILE A 75 -2.07 32.30 19.52
C ILE A 75 -0.91 32.16 20.48
N THR A 76 -1.16 31.52 21.63
CA THR A 76 -0.13 31.25 22.64
C THR A 76 0.00 29.75 22.86
N ILE A 77 1.22 29.26 22.72
CA ILE A 77 1.64 27.90 23.06
C ILE A 77 2.52 27.99 24.32
N ALA A 78 2.05 27.44 25.42
CA ALA A 78 2.76 27.49 26.71
C ALA A 78 3.05 26.09 27.22
N ASP A 79 4.30 25.82 27.61
CA ASP A 79 4.72 24.61 28.31
C ASP A 79 5.13 24.93 29.75
N ASN A 80 5.07 23.96 30.63
CA ASN A 80 5.62 23.99 31.95
C ASN A 80 6.89 23.11 32.08
N GLY A 81 7.67 23.05 30.98
CA GLY A 81 8.93 22.33 30.88
C GLY A 81 10.10 23.03 31.57
N ILE A 82 11.32 22.75 31.08
CA ILE A 82 12.58 23.25 31.68
C ILE A 82 12.72 24.78 31.61
N GLY A 83 12.11 25.43 30.62
CA GLY A 83 12.29 26.87 30.36
C GLY A 83 13.69 27.24 29.92
N MET A 84 13.93 28.56 29.87
CA MET A 84 15.22 29.16 29.45
C MET A 84 15.61 30.30 30.39
N SER A 85 16.91 30.44 30.66
CA SER A 85 17.51 31.64 31.20
C SER A 85 17.67 32.71 30.12
N ALA A 86 17.95 33.95 30.46
CA ALA A 86 18.20 35.04 29.50
C ALA A 86 19.29 34.70 28.49
N GLN A 87 20.42 34.11 28.96
CA GLN A 87 21.50 33.69 28.08
C GLN A 87 21.10 32.56 27.14
N GLU A 88 20.36 31.57 27.63
CA GLU A 88 19.86 30.46 26.77
C GLU A 88 18.85 30.97 25.73
N ALA A 89 17.99 31.95 26.06
CA ALA A 89 17.10 32.57 25.10
C ALA A 89 17.88 33.31 23.98
N ILE A 90 18.90 34.06 24.33
CA ILE A 90 19.79 34.72 23.35
C ILE A 90 20.48 33.69 22.46
N ASP A 91 21.03 32.64 23.05
CA ASP A 91 21.81 31.63 22.34
C ASP A 91 20.95 30.74 21.43
N HIS A 92 19.73 30.34 21.85
CA HIS A 92 18.92 29.40 21.14
C HIS A 92 17.88 30.05 20.21
N LEU A 93 17.34 31.22 20.58
CA LEU A 93 16.36 31.94 19.76
C LEU A 93 17.01 33.01 18.89
N GLY A 94 18.19 33.48 19.25
CA GLY A 94 18.97 34.49 18.51
C GLY A 94 19.91 33.91 17.46
N THR A 95 20.06 32.58 17.38
CA THR A 95 20.95 31.93 16.41
C THR A 95 20.19 30.90 15.57
N ILE A 96 20.05 31.19 14.27
CA ILE A 96 19.37 30.29 13.32
C ILE A 96 20.18 28.99 13.17
N ALA A 97 19.46 27.84 13.12
CA ALA A 97 20.03 26.50 13.02
C ALA A 97 20.87 26.06 14.25
N LYS A 98 20.78 26.75 15.38
CA LYS A 98 21.30 26.30 16.66
C LYS A 98 20.23 25.59 17.46
N SER A 99 20.45 24.31 17.76
CA SER A 99 19.48 23.49 18.50
C SER A 99 19.95 23.18 19.91
N GLY A 100 19.29 23.77 20.90
CA GLY A 100 19.49 23.40 22.32
C GLY A 100 19.12 21.96 22.62
N THR A 101 18.22 21.36 21.85
CA THR A 101 17.89 19.93 21.91
C THR A 101 19.06 19.06 21.45
N LYS A 102 19.72 19.43 20.36
CA LYS A 102 20.91 18.72 19.85
C LYS A 102 22.09 18.84 20.83
N GLU A 103 22.31 20.02 21.43
CA GLU A 103 23.33 20.22 22.46
C GLU A 103 23.06 19.37 23.68
N PHE A 104 21.80 19.30 24.13
CA PHE A 104 21.39 18.46 25.24
C PHE A 104 21.59 16.96 24.95
N MET A 105 21.20 16.48 23.75
CA MET A 105 21.41 15.09 23.32
C MET A 105 22.90 14.72 23.29
N ASN A 106 23.78 15.65 22.93
CA ASN A 106 25.23 15.41 22.91
C ASN A 106 25.86 15.28 24.32
N ARG A 107 25.18 15.74 25.37
CA ARG A 107 25.60 15.55 26.78
C ARG A 107 25.14 14.22 27.35
N MET A 108 24.15 13.56 26.72
CA MET A 108 23.67 12.24 27.11
C MET A 108 24.64 11.15 26.66
N SER A 109 24.77 10.08 27.44
CA SER A 109 25.63 8.92 27.13
C SER A 109 24.81 7.63 27.04
N GLY A 110 25.25 6.71 26.16
CA GLY A 110 24.73 5.33 26.08
C GLY A 110 23.23 5.23 25.84
N ASP A 111 22.56 4.40 26.66
CA ASP A 111 21.14 4.07 26.51
C ASP A 111 20.21 5.27 26.75
N GLN A 112 20.64 6.23 27.57
CA GLN A 112 19.87 7.46 27.83
C GLN A 112 19.59 8.26 26.55
N LYS A 113 20.52 8.25 25.60
CA LYS A 113 20.36 8.94 24.31
C LYS A 113 19.32 8.24 23.44
N LYS A 114 19.20 6.92 23.54
CA LYS A 114 18.22 6.12 22.79
C LYS A 114 16.82 6.30 23.36
N ASP A 115 16.71 6.41 24.68
CA ASP A 115 15.42 6.57 25.36
C ASP A 115 14.83 7.97 25.23
N ALA A 116 15.67 8.97 24.90
CA ALA A 116 15.23 10.34 24.74
C ALA A 116 14.39 10.54 23.46
N GLN A 117 13.11 10.88 23.65
CA GLN A 117 12.14 11.13 22.57
C GLN A 117 12.26 12.54 21.94
N LEU A 118 13.42 13.20 22.11
CA LEU A 118 13.65 14.57 21.67
C LEU A 118 13.66 14.72 20.16
N ILE A 119 12.90 15.68 19.60
CA ILE A 119 12.56 15.82 18.19
C ILE A 119 13.29 16.98 17.52
N GLY A 120 13.47 18.10 18.22
CA GLY A 120 13.93 19.40 17.67
C GLY A 120 15.43 19.47 17.41
N GLN A 121 15.96 18.72 16.44
CA GLN A 121 17.40 18.62 16.19
C GLN A 121 17.97 19.71 15.25
N PHE A 122 17.14 20.34 14.41
CA PHE A 122 17.58 21.23 13.33
C PHE A 122 17.75 22.70 13.74
N GLY A 123 17.10 23.13 14.83
CA GLY A 123 17.17 24.53 15.32
C GLY A 123 16.47 25.56 14.40
N VAL A 124 15.57 25.11 13.54
CA VAL A 124 14.80 25.98 12.63
C VAL A 124 13.30 25.93 12.88
N GLY A 125 12.80 24.91 13.59
CA GLY A 125 11.37 24.70 13.82
C GLY A 125 10.69 25.87 14.51
N PHE A 126 11.35 26.58 15.43
CA PHE A 126 10.84 27.76 16.11
C PHE A 126 10.44 28.88 15.11
N TYR A 127 11.27 29.11 14.09
CA TYR A 127 11.05 30.17 13.12
C TYR A 127 9.87 29.89 12.17
N SER A 128 9.33 28.65 12.17
CA SER A 128 8.08 28.34 11.46
C SER A 128 6.88 29.18 11.96
N GLY A 129 6.94 29.71 13.18
CA GLY A 129 5.96 30.66 13.70
C GLY A 129 5.79 31.92 12.81
N PHE A 130 6.86 32.37 12.14
CA PHE A 130 6.79 33.50 11.21
C PHE A 130 6.07 33.19 9.89
N ILE A 131 5.69 31.92 9.63
CA ILE A 131 4.82 31.56 8.50
C ILE A 131 3.42 32.20 8.67
N VAL A 132 2.95 32.33 9.92
CA VAL A 132 1.62 32.82 10.26
C VAL A 132 1.61 34.13 11.06
N ALA A 133 2.75 34.52 11.63
CA ALA A 133 2.89 35.70 12.49
C ALA A 133 3.88 36.72 11.91
N ASP A 134 3.63 38.00 12.13
CA ASP A 134 4.56 39.10 11.83
C ASP A 134 5.40 39.49 13.05
N LYS A 135 5.03 38.99 14.24
CA LYS A 135 5.76 39.21 15.49
C LYS A 135 5.61 37.99 16.40
N ILE A 136 6.70 37.59 17.04
CA ILE A 136 6.72 36.52 18.04
C ILE A 136 7.23 37.09 19.37
N THR A 137 6.49 36.80 20.44
CA THR A 137 6.91 37.11 21.83
C THR A 137 7.12 35.80 22.56
N VAL A 138 8.30 35.60 23.17
CA VAL A 138 8.63 34.45 23.99
C VAL A 138 8.89 34.90 25.39
N GLU A 139 8.14 34.36 26.36
CA GLU A 139 8.39 34.56 27.77
C GLU A 139 8.82 33.24 28.40
N SER A 140 9.94 33.24 29.12
CA SER A 140 10.47 32.00 29.68
C SER A 140 11.12 32.24 31.03
N ARG A 141 11.09 31.21 31.89
CA ARG A 141 11.91 31.11 33.10
C ARG A 141 12.41 29.67 33.25
N ARG A 142 13.72 29.53 33.36
CA ARG A 142 14.33 28.23 33.58
C ARG A 142 13.96 27.70 34.96
N ALA A 143 13.66 26.40 35.04
CA ALA A 143 13.40 25.70 36.32
C ALA A 143 14.57 25.88 37.30
N GLY A 144 14.24 26.20 38.54
CA GLY A 144 15.20 26.45 39.61
C GLY A 144 15.73 27.89 39.68
N LEU A 145 15.39 28.78 38.71
CA LEU A 145 15.69 30.22 38.83
C LEU A 145 14.58 30.95 39.57
N PRO A 146 14.88 32.04 40.30
CA PRO A 146 13.88 32.88 40.96
C PRO A 146 12.97 33.58 39.93
N ALA A 147 11.76 33.98 40.38
CA ALA A 147 10.75 34.64 39.52
C ALA A 147 11.28 35.90 38.83
N ALA A 148 12.12 36.66 39.50
CA ALA A 148 12.72 37.90 38.96
C ALA A 148 13.76 37.67 37.86
N GLU A 149 14.12 36.42 37.57
CA GLU A 149 15.05 36.07 36.48
C GLU A 149 14.34 35.50 35.23
N GLY A 150 13.04 35.79 35.08
CA GLY A 150 12.30 35.53 33.84
C GLY A 150 12.84 36.38 32.69
N VAL A 151 12.68 35.91 31.47
CA VAL A 151 13.12 36.59 30.23
C VAL A 151 11.96 36.74 29.28
N ARG A 152 11.87 37.90 28.62
CA ARG A 152 11.03 38.15 27.46
C ARG A 152 11.90 38.43 26.26
N TRP A 153 11.69 37.67 25.19
CA TRP A 153 12.35 37.82 23.88
C TRP A 153 11.29 38.18 22.85
N ILE A 154 11.55 39.18 22.00
CA ILE A 154 10.63 39.68 20.99
C ILE A 154 11.35 39.83 19.65
N SER A 155 10.75 39.39 18.55
CA SER A 155 11.25 39.64 17.21
C SER A 155 10.12 39.78 16.19
N GLY A 156 10.32 40.63 15.18
CA GLY A 156 9.52 40.72 13.96
C GLY A 156 10.01 39.85 12.81
N GLY A 157 11.03 39.01 13.02
CA GLY A 157 11.58 38.17 11.95
C GLY A 157 12.43 38.91 10.90
N THR A 158 12.84 40.13 11.19
CA THR A 158 13.62 41.01 10.30
C THR A 158 15.15 40.88 10.48
N GLY A 159 15.57 40.01 11.41
CA GLY A 159 17.00 39.76 11.68
C GLY A 159 17.47 40.34 13.00
N ASP A 160 16.62 41.05 13.72
CA ASP A 160 16.85 41.63 15.04
C ASP A 160 15.86 41.08 16.06
N PHE A 161 16.21 41.19 17.34
CA PHE A 161 15.38 40.81 18.45
C PHE A 161 15.69 41.64 19.70
N GLU A 162 14.70 41.76 20.58
CA GLU A 162 14.82 42.45 21.85
C GLU A 162 14.76 41.41 22.99
N VAL A 163 15.51 41.65 24.05
CA VAL A 163 15.54 40.81 25.27
C VAL A 163 15.42 41.70 26.50
N GLU A 164 14.49 41.40 27.38
CA GLU A 164 14.33 42.07 28.67
C GLU A 164 14.15 41.06 29.80
N THR A 165 14.54 41.41 31.00
CA THR A 165 14.28 40.63 32.21
C THR A 165 12.88 40.96 32.73
N ILE A 166 12.08 39.96 33.05
CA ILE A 166 10.73 40.11 33.56
C ILE A 166 10.53 39.30 34.84
N ASP A 167 9.54 39.69 35.65
CA ASP A 167 9.08 38.86 36.75
C ASP A 167 8.11 37.77 36.20
N ARG A 168 8.52 36.50 36.35
CA ARG A 168 7.73 35.35 35.86
C ARG A 168 7.66 34.27 36.96
N PRO A 169 6.54 34.19 37.71
CA PRO A 169 6.40 33.26 38.84
C PRO A 169 6.48 31.79 38.42
N VAL A 170 6.02 31.44 37.23
CA VAL A 170 5.97 30.04 36.75
C VAL A 170 7.16 29.69 35.83
N ARG A 171 7.70 28.49 35.96
CA ARG A 171 8.71 27.95 35.06
C ARG A 171 8.13 27.62 33.67
N GLY A 172 8.98 27.31 32.72
CA GLY A 172 8.60 26.91 31.38
C GLY A 172 8.59 28.07 30.41
N THR A 173 8.02 27.85 29.23
CA THR A 173 8.06 28.82 28.12
C THR A 173 6.67 29.06 27.55
N SER A 174 6.36 30.33 27.26
CA SER A 174 5.16 30.72 26.50
C SER A 174 5.60 31.38 25.21
N VAL A 175 5.16 30.88 24.07
CA VAL A 175 5.38 31.44 22.73
C VAL A 175 4.08 32.04 22.23
N THR A 176 4.02 33.35 22.10
CA THR A 176 2.84 34.09 21.60
C THR A 176 3.12 34.58 20.18
N LEU A 177 2.31 34.10 19.25
CA LEU A 177 2.32 34.48 17.83
C LEU A 177 1.30 35.60 17.61
N HIS A 178 1.76 36.75 17.10
CA HIS A 178 0.89 37.83 16.65
C HIS A 178 0.60 37.59 15.17
N LEU A 179 -0.62 37.12 14.87
CA LEU A 179 -0.98 36.63 13.55
C LEU A 179 -1.14 37.71 12.52
N ARG A 180 -0.72 37.41 11.31
CA ARG A 180 -1.06 38.18 10.11
C ARG A 180 -2.54 38.00 9.76
N ASP A 181 -3.10 38.93 9.00
CA ASP A 181 -4.50 38.90 8.57
C ASP A 181 -4.82 37.63 7.74
N ASP A 182 -3.87 37.16 6.93
CA ASP A 182 -4.00 35.98 6.10
C ASP A 182 -3.91 34.63 6.88
N ALA A 183 -3.72 34.68 8.20
CA ALA A 183 -3.66 33.54 9.10
C ALA A 183 -4.79 33.52 10.15
N SER A 184 -5.80 34.36 10.00
CA SER A 184 -6.93 34.48 10.94
C SER A 184 -7.77 33.19 11.08
N GLU A 185 -7.69 32.26 10.12
CA GLU A 185 -8.32 30.94 10.19
C GLU A 185 -7.91 30.13 11.43
N TYR A 186 -6.71 30.37 11.95
CA TYR A 186 -6.19 29.68 13.14
C TYR A 186 -6.75 30.24 14.47
N LEU A 187 -7.47 31.36 14.46
CA LEU A 187 -8.17 31.92 15.64
C LEU A 187 -9.49 31.18 15.89
N SER A 188 -9.45 29.86 15.88
CA SER A 188 -10.60 28.98 16.04
C SER A 188 -10.21 27.73 16.84
N HIS A 189 -10.99 27.41 17.87
CA HIS A 189 -10.82 26.20 18.68
C HIS A 189 -10.83 24.95 17.80
N TRP A 190 -11.81 24.84 16.89
CA TRP A 190 -11.93 23.69 15.99
C TRP A 190 -10.71 23.53 15.08
N LYS A 191 -10.23 24.63 14.48
CA LYS A 191 -9.06 24.59 13.58
C LYS A 191 -7.80 24.15 14.33
N LEU A 192 -7.53 24.75 15.49
CA LEU A 192 -6.36 24.39 16.31
C LEU A 192 -6.43 22.95 16.80
N LYS A 193 -7.58 22.50 17.30
CA LYS A 193 -7.81 21.10 17.70
C LYS A 193 -7.57 20.14 16.53
N THR A 194 -8.06 20.45 15.33
CA THR A 194 -7.85 19.63 14.13
C THR A 194 -6.36 19.52 13.78
N VAL A 195 -5.62 20.63 13.85
CA VAL A 195 -4.16 20.62 13.57
C VAL A 195 -3.41 19.83 14.63
N VAL A 196 -3.73 19.98 15.92
CA VAL A 196 -3.12 19.21 17.02
C VAL A 196 -3.41 17.71 16.85
N SER A 197 -4.67 17.35 16.58
CA SER A 197 -5.05 15.93 16.36
C SER A 197 -4.34 15.32 15.14
N LYS A 198 -4.10 16.12 14.09
CA LYS A 198 -3.40 15.64 12.90
C LYS A 198 -1.91 15.38 13.13
N TYR A 199 -1.20 16.31 13.77
CA TYR A 199 0.26 16.29 13.83
C TYR A 199 0.85 15.87 15.17
N SER A 200 0.12 16.06 16.27
CA SER A 200 0.62 15.93 17.65
C SER A 200 -0.27 15.07 18.53
N ASP A 201 -1.17 14.26 17.94
CA ASP A 201 -2.13 13.44 18.71
C ASP A 201 -1.45 12.48 19.68
N HIS A 202 -0.32 11.94 19.29
CA HIS A 202 0.36 10.85 19.98
C HIS A 202 1.62 11.24 20.77
N ILE A 203 1.91 12.53 20.90
CA ILE A 203 2.99 12.98 21.78
C ILE A 203 2.69 12.57 23.23
N SER A 204 3.75 12.42 24.05
CA SER A 204 3.64 11.86 25.40
C SER A 204 3.05 12.81 26.46
N LEU A 205 2.51 13.94 26.04
CA LEU A 205 1.99 15.00 26.90
C LEU A 205 0.60 15.43 26.47
N PRO A 206 -0.29 15.80 27.41
CA PRO A 206 -1.56 16.40 27.08
C PRO A 206 -1.34 17.82 26.50
N VAL A 207 -1.96 18.10 25.38
CA VAL A 207 -2.15 19.46 24.85
C VAL A 207 -3.54 19.89 25.28
N LEU A 208 -3.59 20.91 26.12
CA LEU A 208 -4.82 21.41 26.72
C LEU A 208 -5.32 22.66 26.01
N MET A 209 -6.61 22.74 25.77
CA MET A 209 -7.29 23.95 25.30
C MET A 209 -8.46 24.26 26.24
N GLN A 210 -8.83 25.53 26.36
CA GLN A 210 -10.04 25.90 27.07
C GLN A 210 -11.26 25.33 26.36
N LYS A 211 -12.14 24.69 27.13
CA LYS A 211 -13.40 24.16 26.60
C LYS A 211 -14.28 25.29 26.09
N GLU A 212 -14.86 25.12 24.92
CA GLU A 212 -15.85 26.03 24.36
C GLU A 212 -17.23 25.38 24.34
N GLU A 213 -18.23 26.07 24.84
CA GLU A 213 -19.63 25.65 24.80
C GLU A 213 -20.48 26.65 24.01
N TRP A 214 -21.45 26.14 23.26
CA TRP A 214 -22.39 26.97 22.52
C TRP A 214 -23.32 27.66 23.47
N ASP A 215 -23.32 29.00 23.46
CA ASP A 215 -24.25 29.84 24.16
C ASP A 215 -25.41 30.22 23.22
N SER A 216 -26.58 29.67 23.49
CA SER A 216 -27.76 29.90 22.65
C SER A 216 -28.31 31.35 22.75
N GLU A 217 -28.05 32.04 23.85
CA GLU A 217 -28.50 33.44 24.03
C GLU A 217 -27.62 34.39 23.21
N LYS A 218 -26.31 34.13 23.17
CA LYS A 218 -25.35 34.95 22.43
C LYS A 218 -25.16 34.48 20.99
N SER A 219 -25.63 33.28 20.64
CA SER A 219 -25.39 32.63 19.33
C SER A 219 -23.91 32.53 18.99
N GLU A 220 -23.07 32.25 19.98
CA GLU A 220 -21.62 32.10 19.83
C GLU A 220 -21.05 31.02 20.76
N TYR A 221 -19.85 30.55 20.47
CA TYR A 221 -19.09 29.68 21.37
C TYR A 221 -18.39 30.51 22.43
N VAL A 222 -18.63 30.17 23.70
CA VAL A 222 -18.08 30.87 24.89
C VAL A 222 -17.04 29.96 25.56
N LYS A 223 -15.87 30.52 25.84
CA LYS A 223 -14.82 29.85 26.58
C LYS A 223 -15.21 29.63 28.03
N LYS A 224 -14.94 28.44 28.54
CA LYS A 224 -15.10 28.07 29.96
C LYS A 224 -13.76 28.09 30.68
N ASP A 225 -13.79 28.15 31.98
CA ASP A 225 -12.56 28.07 32.82
C ASP A 225 -11.97 26.63 32.87
N GLU A 226 -12.66 25.65 32.28
CA GLU A 226 -12.22 24.27 32.18
C GLU A 226 -11.25 24.06 31.01
N TRP A 227 -10.20 23.27 31.24
CA TRP A 227 -9.25 22.85 30.22
C TRP A 227 -9.51 21.39 29.84
N GLU A 228 -9.54 21.10 28.57
CA GLU A 228 -9.67 19.75 28.03
C GLU A 228 -8.45 19.36 27.20
N ALA A 229 -8.07 18.06 27.24
CA ALA A 229 -7.05 17.55 26.35
C ALA A 229 -7.61 17.41 24.93
N VAL A 230 -6.90 18.00 23.96
CA VAL A 230 -7.28 17.97 22.54
C VAL A 230 -6.48 16.99 21.72
N ASN A 231 -5.62 16.20 22.37
CA ASN A 231 -4.87 15.09 21.80
C ASN A 231 -5.02 13.83 22.66
N SER A 232 -4.69 12.67 22.09
CA SER A 232 -4.75 11.38 22.78
C SER A 232 -3.63 11.21 23.83
N ALA A 233 -2.56 11.97 23.73
CA ALA A 233 -1.37 11.93 24.62
C ALA A 233 -0.77 10.53 24.81
N SER A 234 -1.10 9.59 23.93
CA SER A 234 -0.61 8.22 23.95
C SER A 234 -0.53 7.65 22.54
N ALA A 235 0.46 6.81 22.30
CA ALA A 235 0.61 6.08 21.04
C ALA A 235 0.38 4.60 21.30
N LEU A 236 -0.69 4.03 20.74
CA LEU A 236 -1.06 2.63 20.93
C LEU A 236 0.12 1.70 20.62
N TRP A 237 0.83 1.97 19.52
CA TRP A 237 1.95 1.15 19.05
C TRP A 237 3.20 1.18 19.93
N THR A 238 3.27 2.07 20.91
CA THR A 238 4.39 2.11 21.87
C THR A 238 4.14 1.30 23.14
N ARG A 239 2.88 0.86 23.33
CA ARG A 239 2.47 0.06 24.50
C ARG A 239 2.85 -1.41 24.30
N SER A 240 3.02 -2.13 25.40
CA SER A 240 3.20 -3.57 25.36
C SER A 240 1.97 -4.26 24.74
N LYS A 241 2.19 -5.23 23.87
CA LYS A 241 1.10 -6.02 23.26
C LYS A 241 0.16 -6.66 24.28
N LYS A 242 0.69 -7.01 25.46
CA LYS A 242 -0.07 -7.64 26.54
C LYS A 242 -1.09 -6.68 27.18
N ASP A 243 -0.86 -5.39 27.03
CA ASP A 243 -1.66 -4.32 27.64
C ASP A 243 -2.67 -3.71 26.66
N ILE A 244 -2.80 -4.30 25.46
CA ILE A 244 -3.67 -3.80 24.39
C ILE A 244 -4.70 -4.87 24.06
N THR A 245 -5.99 -4.52 24.14
CA THR A 245 -7.09 -5.44 23.75
C THR A 245 -7.34 -5.45 22.25
N ASN A 246 -8.03 -6.48 21.76
CA ASN A 246 -8.41 -6.57 20.36
C ASN A 246 -9.34 -5.42 19.94
N GLU A 247 -10.22 -4.97 20.83
CA GLU A 247 -11.08 -3.82 20.60
C GLU A 247 -10.26 -2.56 20.40
N GLN A 248 -9.22 -2.32 21.23
CA GLN A 248 -8.34 -1.17 21.09
C GLN A 248 -7.58 -1.18 19.76
N TYR A 249 -7.12 -2.35 19.28
CA TYR A 249 -6.52 -2.48 17.95
C TYR A 249 -7.53 -2.16 16.83
N THR A 250 -8.76 -2.65 16.97
CA THR A 250 -9.83 -2.42 16.00
C THR A 250 -10.27 -0.96 15.95
N ASP A 251 -10.45 -0.33 17.12
CA ASP A 251 -10.83 1.08 17.20
C ASP A 251 -9.74 1.98 16.62
N PHE A 252 -8.50 1.66 16.93
CA PHE A 252 -7.35 2.39 16.37
C PHE A 252 -7.32 2.25 14.82
N TYR A 253 -7.54 1.03 14.29
CA TYR A 253 -7.64 0.82 12.85
C TYR A 253 -8.73 1.70 12.21
N LYS A 254 -9.94 1.70 12.78
CA LYS A 254 -11.07 2.51 12.29
C LYS A 254 -10.73 4.00 12.29
N ASN A 255 -10.04 4.46 13.30
CA ASN A 255 -9.62 5.87 13.41
C ASN A 255 -8.61 6.28 12.35
N ILE A 256 -7.63 5.40 12.02
CA ILE A 256 -6.57 5.75 11.05
C ILE A 256 -6.96 5.51 9.60
N SER A 257 -7.85 4.52 9.34
CA SER A 257 -8.28 4.13 7.99
C SER A 257 -9.58 4.77 7.54
N TYR A 258 -10.37 5.31 8.49
CA TYR A 258 -11.76 5.75 8.31
C TYR A 258 -12.71 4.64 7.86
N ASP A 259 -12.32 3.38 8.03
CA ASP A 259 -13.14 2.21 7.76
C ASP A 259 -14.17 1.99 8.86
N GLN A 260 -15.35 1.46 8.48
CA GLN A 260 -16.38 1.07 9.46
C GLN A 260 -16.24 -0.39 9.88
N ASP A 261 -15.66 -1.23 9.03
CA ASP A 261 -15.46 -2.65 9.29
C ASP A 261 -14.21 -2.89 10.15
N ALA A 262 -14.18 -4.03 10.85
CA ALA A 262 -12.98 -4.48 11.54
C ALA A 262 -11.95 -5.02 10.54
N PRO A 263 -10.63 -4.90 10.79
CA PRO A 263 -9.60 -5.47 9.93
C PRO A 263 -9.63 -7.00 9.98
N LEU A 264 -9.22 -7.67 8.89
CA LEU A 264 -9.08 -9.12 8.86
C LEU A 264 -7.97 -9.62 9.78
N ALA A 265 -6.86 -8.89 9.81
CA ALA A 265 -5.70 -9.20 10.65
C ALA A 265 -4.87 -7.94 10.91
N TRP A 266 -4.04 -8.01 11.93
CA TRP A 266 -3.04 -6.98 12.23
C TRP A 266 -1.76 -7.58 12.77
N SER A 267 -0.70 -6.79 12.69
CA SER A 267 0.59 -7.13 13.26
C SER A 267 1.21 -5.92 13.93
N HIS A 268 1.55 -6.07 15.19
CA HIS A 268 2.23 -5.06 15.98
C HIS A 268 3.62 -5.58 16.35
N ASN A 269 4.70 -4.93 15.90
CA ASN A 269 6.07 -5.33 16.18
C ASN A 269 6.96 -4.14 16.42
N ARG A 270 7.91 -4.32 17.34
CA ARG A 270 9.09 -3.48 17.47
C ARG A 270 10.26 -4.20 16.83
N VAL A 271 10.92 -3.53 15.90
CA VAL A 271 12.11 -4.01 15.20
C VAL A 271 13.31 -3.30 15.78
N GLU A 272 14.27 -4.09 16.27
CA GLU A 272 15.53 -3.62 16.85
C GLU A 272 16.68 -4.06 15.93
N GLY A 273 17.64 -3.17 15.70
CA GLY A 273 18.77 -3.46 14.80
C GLY A 273 19.52 -2.20 14.41
N SER A 274 20.05 -2.16 13.18
CA SER A 274 20.70 -0.96 12.64
C SER A 274 19.74 0.21 12.41
N THR A 275 18.46 -0.08 12.22
CA THR A 275 17.35 0.87 12.12
C THR A 275 16.27 0.40 13.08
N GLU A 276 15.97 1.21 14.10
CA GLU A 276 14.94 0.90 15.09
C GLU A 276 13.61 1.53 14.69
N TYR A 277 12.55 0.72 14.67
CA TYR A 277 11.20 1.21 14.41
C TYR A 277 10.12 0.29 14.98
N THR A 278 8.97 0.85 15.25
CA THR A 278 7.75 0.12 15.58
C THR A 278 6.81 0.15 14.39
N GLN A 279 6.21 -0.99 14.07
CA GLN A 279 5.20 -1.11 13.03
C GLN A 279 3.92 -1.71 13.59
N LEU A 280 2.79 -1.11 13.25
CA LEU A 280 1.45 -1.62 13.48
C LEU A 280 0.72 -1.62 12.13
N LEU A 281 0.65 -2.80 11.51
CA LEU A 281 0.13 -2.99 10.15
C LEU A 281 -1.18 -3.76 10.20
N TYR A 282 -2.12 -3.37 9.33
CA TYR A 282 -3.46 -3.94 9.23
C TYR A 282 -3.77 -4.41 7.82
N ILE A 283 -4.50 -5.52 7.73
CA ILE A 283 -5.11 -6.03 6.51
C ILE A 283 -6.60 -5.65 6.56
N PRO A 284 -7.09 -4.74 5.68
CA PRO A 284 -8.48 -4.36 5.61
C PRO A 284 -9.41 -5.53 5.25
N ALA A 285 -10.69 -5.44 5.60
CA ALA A 285 -11.69 -6.44 5.24
C ALA A 285 -12.25 -6.25 3.82
N LYS A 286 -12.22 -5.03 3.31
CA LYS A 286 -12.74 -4.65 2.00
C LYS A 286 -11.77 -3.78 1.22
N ALA A 287 -11.78 -3.95 -0.09
CA ALA A 287 -11.02 -3.10 -0.99
C ALA A 287 -11.67 -1.70 -1.09
N PRO A 288 -10.88 -0.62 -1.01
CA PRO A 288 -11.39 0.71 -1.29
C PRO A 288 -11.77 0.83 -2.77
N GLN A 289 -12.78 1.65 -3.07
CA GLN A 289 -13.29 1.82 -4.45
C GLN A 289 -12.22 2.28 -5.45
N ASP A 290 -11.20 2.95 -4.96
CA ASP A 290 -10.09 3.50 -5.73
C ASP A 290 -8.82 2.64 -5.69
N LEU A 291 -8.91 1.38 -5.27
CA LEU A 291 -7.77 0.44 -5.20
C LEU A 291 -6.96 0.38 -6.51
N TRP A 292 -7.64 0.53 -7.65
CA TRP A 292 -7.03 0.48 -8.99
C TRP A 292 -6.45 1.82 -9.48
N ASN A 293 -6.71 2.90 -8.75
CA ASN A 293 -6.10 4.19 -9.06
C ASN A 293 -4.69 4.24 -8.48
N ARG A 294 -3.68 4.04 -9.33
CA ARG A 294 -2.26 4.06 -8.94
C ARG A 294 -1.75 5.45 -8.55
N ASP A 295 -2.43 6.51 -8.96
CA ASP A 295 -2.05 7.89 -8.60
C ASP A 295 -2.51 8.25 -7.18
N LYS A 296 -3.46 7.49 -6.62
CA LYS A 296 -3.89 7.69 -5.25
C LYS A 296 -2.94 7.00 -4.29
N LYS A 297 -2.25 7.80 -3.54
CA LYS A 297 -1.38 7.36 -2.46
C LYS A 297 -2.24 6.82 -1.33
N ALA A 298 -2.24 5.52 -1.15
CA ALA A 298 -2.87 4.89 -0.01
C ALA A 298 -1.78 4.19 0.79
N GLY A 299 -1.71 4.41 2.09
CA GLY A 299 -0.57 3.83 2.69
C GLY A 299 -0.49 3.84 4.20
N ILE A 300 0.72 3.96 4.63
CA ILE A 300 1.14 3.88 6.02
C ILE A 300 1.39 5.29 6.53
N LYS A 301 0.82 5.61 7.69
CA LYS A 301 1.14 6.84 8.40
C LYS A 301 2.54 6.72 9.00
N LEU A 302 3.41 7.67 8.64
CA LEU A 302 4.77 7.74 9.16
C LEU A 302 4.84 8.70 10.34
N TYR A 303 5.42 8.20 11.42
CA TYR A 303 5.78 8.98 12.59
C TYR A 303 7.29 8.91 12.81
N VAL A 304 7.85 9.95 13.36
CA VAL A 304 9.20 9.97 13.92
C VAL A 304 9.09 10.46 15.35
N LYS A 305 9.44 9.58 16.30
CA LYS A 305 9.30 9.85 17.74
C LYS A 305 7.88 10.34 18.10
N ARG A 306 6.86 9.64 17.60
CA ARG A 306 5.42 9.92 17.82
C ARG A 306 4.90 11.21 17.19
N VAL A 307 5.73 11.97 16.47
CA VAL A 307 5.29 13.13 15.71
C VAL A 307 4.96 12.72 14.29
N PHE A 308 3.78 13.07 13.82
CA PHE A 308 3.32 12.77 12.48
C PHE A 308 4.18 13.51 11.43
N ILE A 309 4.66 12.75 10.47
CA ILE A 309 5.50 13.24 9.37
C ILE A 309 4.67 13.34 8.09
N MET A 310 4.05 12.23 7.69
CA MET A 310 3.26 12.17 6.48
C MET A 310 2.24 11.04 6.52
N ASP A 311 1.18 11.19 5.74
CA ASP A 311 0.24 10.15 5.38
C ASP A 311 0.68 9.55 4.04
N ASP A 312 0.30 8.31 3.78
CA ASP A 312 0.57 7.63 2.50
C ASP A 312 2.07 7.52 2.16
N ALA A 313 2.85 6.96 3.06
CA ALA A 313 4.28 6.75 2.87
C ALA A 313 4.57 5.63 1.86
N GLU A 314 4.41 5.89 0.56
CA GLU A 314 4.72 4.95 -0.55
C GLU A 314 6.14 4.38 -0.45
N ALA A 315 7.08 5.17 0.02
CA ALA A 315 8.46 4.73 0.21
C ALA A 315 8.59 3.56 1.18
N LEU A 316 7.59 3.33 2.05
CA LEU A 316 7.61 2.30 3.10
C LEU A 316 6.85 1.02 2.74
N MET A 317 6.18 0.96 1.57
CA MET A 317 5.44 -0.21 1.11
C MET A 317 5.44 -0.31 -0.42
N PRO A 318 5.62 -1.49 -1.03
CA PRO A 318 5.52 -1.64 -2.48
C PRO A 318 4.08 -1.48 -2.97
N SER A 319 3.93 -1.10 -4.25
CA SER A 319 2.63 -0.76 -4.84
C SER A 319 1.63 -1.91 -4.84
N TYR A 320 2.07 -3.15 -4.98
CA TYR A 320 1.20 -4.32 -4.93
C TYR A 320 0.63 -4.61 -3.52
N LEU A 321 1.13 -3.92 -2.47
CA LEU A 321 0.61 -3.96 -1.10
C LEU A 321 -0.05 -2.63 -0.68
N ARG A 322 -0.44 -1.77 -1.63
CA ARG A 322 -1.03 -0.43 -1.37
C ARG A 322 -2.31 -0.42 -0.54
N TRP A 323 -2.95 -1.56 -0.41
CA TRP A 323 -4.13 -1.76 0.44
C TRP A 323 -3.80 -1.86 1.94
N VAL A 324 -2.55 -2.09 2.31
CA VAL A 324 -2.13 -2.17 3.72
C VAL A 324 -2.30 -0.80 4.38
N LYS A 325 -2.90 -0.81 5.57
CA LYS A 325 -3.05 0.35 6.43
C LYS A 325 -2.21 0.19 7.68
N GLY A 326 -1.87 1.30 8.32
CA GLY A 326 -1.14 1.21 9.58
C GLY A 326 -0.24 2.39 9.88
N VAL A 327 0.66 2.14 10.81
CA VAL A 327 1.60 3.13 11.34
C VAL A 327 3.00 2.53 11.36
N VAL A 328 3.97 3.34 10.97
CA VAL A 328 5.40 3.12 11.22
C VAL A 328 5.93 4.29 12.02
N ASP A 329 6.58 4.03 13.14
CA ASP A 329 7.22 5.04 13.98
C ASP A 329 8.70 4.67 14.16
N SER A 330 9.60 5.53 13.71
CA SER A 330 11.04 5.31 13.80
C SER A 330 11.72 6.47 14.52
N ALA A 331 12.66 6.14 15.40
CA ALA A 331 13.50 7.15 16.04
C ALA A 331 14.65 7.64 15.15
N ASP A 332 15.08 6.83 14.18
CA ASP A 332 16.36 6.98 13.46
C ASP A 332 16.21 7.42 12.00
N LEU A 333 14.96 7.56 11.49
CA LEU A 333 14.75 7.95 10.09
C LEU A 333 15.37 9.32 9.79
N PRO A 334 16.23 9.40 8.77
CA PRO A 334 16.78 10.67 8.34
C PRO A 334 15.69 11.51 7.68
N LEU A 335 15.38 12.64 8.29
CA LEU A 335 14.48 13.65 7.76
C LEU A 335 15.28 14.84 7.25
N ASN A 336 14.76 15.51 6.23
CA ASN A 336 15.26 16.82 5.85
C ASN A 336 14.84 17.89 6.89
N VAL A 337 15.26 19.12 6.66
CA VAL A 337 15.00 20.24 7.58
C VAL A 337 13.49 20.54 7.72
N SER A 338 12.68 20.28 6.66
CA SER A 338 11.23 20.41 6.68
C SER A 338 10.50 19.20 7.30
N ARG A 339 11.26 18.23 7.79
CA ARG A 339 10.80 16.93 8.29
C ARG A 339 10.06 16.11 7.23
N GLU A 340 10.44 16.23 5.99
CA GLU A 340 10.03 15.34 4.93
C GLU A 340 10.99 14.16 4.82
N LEU A 341 10.47 13.03 4.37
CA LEU A 341 11.24 11.80 4.25
C LEU A 341 12.30 11.90 3.15
N LEU A 342 13.52 11.48 3.46
CA LEU A 342 14.56 11.24 2.45
C LEU A 342 14.33 9.87 1.81
N GLN A 343 13.59 9.84 0.69
CA GLN A 343 13.06 8.63 0.06
C GLN A 343 14.11 7.57 -0.31
N GLU A 344 15.32 7.98 -0.63
CA GLU A 344 16.40 7.06 -1.07
C GLU A 344 17.35 6.64 0.06
N SER A 345 17.00 6.87 1.32
CA SER A 345 17.87 6.48 2.43
C SER A 345 17.88 4.96 2.63
N ARG A 346 19.02 4.43 3.13
CA ARG A 346 19.18 3.02 3.48
C ARG A 346 18.15 2.56 4.51
N ASP A 347 17.80 3.44 5.46
CA ASP A 347 16.86 3.13 6.53
C ASP A 347 15.43 2.99 6.00
N VAL A 348 15.02 3.86 5.07
CA VAL A 348 13.71 3.77 4.40
C VAL A 348 13.59 2.45 3.64
N LYS A 349 14.63 2.06 2.91
CA LYS A 349 14.66 0.77 2.19
C LYS A 349 14.56 -0.42 3.15
N ALA A 350 15.30 -0.40 4.26
CA ALA A 350 15.26 -1.46 5.27
C ALA A 350 13.87 -1.58 5.91
N ILE A 351 13.21 -0.48 6.22
CA ILE A 351 11.83 -0.46 6.74
C ILE A 351 10.85 -1.01 5.70
N ARG A 352 10.95 -0.58 4.44
CA ARG A 352 10.12 -1.09 3.34
C ARG A 352 10.22 -2.60 3.21
N GLU A 353 11.43 -3.15 3.18
CA GLU A 353 11.68 -4.60 3.10
C GLU A 353 11.14 -5.33 4.34
N GLY A 354 11.30 -4.75 5.53
CA GLY A 354 10.78 -5.29 6.78
C GLY A 354 9.25 -5.33 6.81
N ASN A 355 8.60 -4.25 6.40
CA ASN A 355 7.14 -4.17 6.28
C ASN A 355 6.62 -5.20 5.27
N THR A 356 7.25 -5.29 4.09
CA THR A 356 6.88 -6.24 3.04
C THR A 356 6.95 -7.67 3.55
N ARG A 357 8.09 -8.07 4.15
CA ARG A 357 8.25 -9.41 4.73
C ARG A 357 7.18 -9.70 5.78
N ARG A 358 6.83 -8.71 6.61
CA ARG A 358 5.83 -8.90 7.66
C ARG A 358 4.43 -9.11 7.09
N VAL A 359 4.03 -8.31 6.10
CA VAL A 359 2.73 -8.46 5.44
C VAL A 359 2.61 -9.81 4.76
N LEU A 360 3.63 -10.23 3.99
CA LEU A 360 3.63 -11.54 3.35
C LEU A 360 3.53 -12.68 4.38
N SER A 361 4.26 -12.58 5.51
CA SER A 361 4.13 -13.55 6.61
C SER A 361 2.72 -13.58 7.23
N MET A 362 2.06 -12.44 7.38
CA MET A 362 0.65 -12.41 7.84
C MET A 362 -0.27 -13.11 6.86
N LEU A 363 -0.07 -12.94 5.55
CA LEU A 363 -0.86 -13.62 4.52
C LEU A 363 -0.58 -15.13 4.50
N GLU A 364 0.67 -15.55 4.68
CA GLU A 364 1.04 -16.97 4.80
C GLU A 364 0.35 -17.62 6.02
N ASP A 365 0.34 -16.94 7.16
CA ASP A 365 -0.34 -17.40 8.37
C ASP A 365 -1.85 -17.51 8.18
N MET A 366 -2.48 -16.51 7.53
CA MET A 366 -3.91 -16.55 7.20
C MET A 366 -4.24 -17.68 6.23
N ALA A 367 -3.43 -17.87 5.17
CA ALA A 367 -3.63 -18.92 4.18
C ALA A 367 -3.49 -20.33 4.78
N ARG A 368 -2.58 -20.50 5.74
CA ARG A 368 -2.40 -21.77 6.46
C ARG A 368 -3.58 -22.10 7.36
N LYS A 369 -4.12 -21.09 8.06
CA LYS A 369 -5.26 -21.24 8.96
C LYS A 369 -6.59 -21.42 8.22
N ASP A 370 -6.68 -20.94 6.98
CA ASP A 370 -7.86 -21.07 6.13
C ASP A 370 -8.09 -22.52 5.65
N LYS A 371 -7.04 -23.36 5.64
CA LYS A 371 -7.18 -24.78 5.40
C LYS A 371 -7.87 -25.42 6.62
N LEU A 372 -9.12 -25.87 6.44
CA LEU A 372 -9.90 -26.52 7.49
C LEU A 372 -9.14 -27.72 8.07
N PRO A 373 -9.14 -27.93 9.41
CA PRO A 373 -8.64 -29.15 10.01
C PRO A 373 -9.49 -30.33 9.52
N GLY A 374 -9.00 -31.15 8.61
CA GLY A 374 -9.67 -32.35 8.15
C GLY A 374 -9.46 -32.76 6.70
N THR A 375 -8.83 -31.96 5.86
CA THR A 375 -8.65 -32.30 4.43
C THR A 375 -7.26 -32.74 4.04
N ASP A 376 -6.21 -32.55 4.88
CA ASP A 376 -4.86 -33.01 4.57
C ASP A 376 -4.10 -33.43 5.85
N SER A 377 -4.39 -34.61 6.38
CA SER A 377 -3.41 -35.33 7.18
C SER A 377 -3.36 -36.78 6.74
N ALA A 378 -2.49 -37.05 5.75
CA ALA A 378 -2.01 -38.39 5.47
C ALA A 378 -1.17 -38.96 6.63
N ASP A 379 -0.83 -38.15 7.62
CA ASP A 379 -0.18 -38.57 8.86
C ASP A 379 -1.16 -38.44 10.03
N GLY A 380 -1.60 -39.59 10.53
CA GLY A 380 -2.61 -39.75 11.58
C GLY A 380 -2.20 -39.23 12.97
N VAL A 381 -1.80 -37.97 13.08
CA VAL A 381 -1.66 -37.25 14.36
C VAL A 381 -2.86 -36.34 14.53
N THR A 382 -3.87 -36.83 15.21
CA THR A 382 -4.96 -36.02 15.75
C THR A 382 -4.40 -35.19 16.91
N ASP A 383 -3.86 -34.00 16.61
CA ASP A 383 -3.62 -32.99 17.64
C ASP A 383 -4.96 -32.63 18.27
N VAL A 384 -5.09 -32.93 19.56
CA VAL A 384 -6.26 -32.56 20.36
C VAL A 384 -6.17 -31.07 20.66
N LEU A 385 -6.64 -30.25 19.72
CA LEU A 385 -6.79 -28.81 19.93
C LEU A 385 -7.74 -28.57 21.12
N SER A 386 -7.37 -27.67 22.00
CA SER A 386 -8.23 -27.19 23.08
C SER A 386 -9.49 -26.52 22.50
N ALA A 387 -10.53 -26.37 23.31
CA ALA A 387 -11.75 -25.69 22.89
C ALA A 387 -11.50 -24.23 22.45
N GLU A 388 -10.54 -23.56 23.07
CA GLU A 388 -10.12 -22.20 22.73
C GLU A 388 -9.38 -22.15 21.39
N GLU A 389 -8.51 -23.12 21.11
CA GLU A 389 -7.82 -23.24 19.81
C GLU A 389 -8.77 -23.56 18.66
N LYS A 390 -9.80 -24.39 18.91
CA LYS A 390 -10.87 -24.65 17.94
C LYS A 390 -11.70 -23.41 17.64
N ALA A 391 -12.11 -22.67 18.67
CA ALA A 391 -12.86 -21.42 18.50
C ALA A 391 -12.03 -20.35 17.76
N ALA A 392 -10.72 -20.26 18.04
CA ALA A 392 -9.82 -19.38 17.31
C ALA A 392 -9.63 -19.80 15.84
N ALA A 393 -9.54 -21.10 15.55
CA ALA A 393 -9.45 -21.63 14.21
C ALA A 393 -10.74 -21.38 13.41
N GLU A 394 -11.91 -21.55 14.04
CA GLU A 394 -13.20 -21.22 13.42
C GLU A 394 -13.35 -19.72 13.14
N ALA A 395 -12.86 -18.85 14.04
CA ALA A 395 -12.85 -17.40 13.83
C ALA A 395 -11.89 -16.95 12.71
N ASP A 396 -10.84 -17.71 12.46
CA ASP A 396 -9.86 -17.45 11.39
C ASP A 396 -10.24 -18.12 10.05
N ALA A 397 -11.14 -19.09 10.06
CA ALA A 397 -11.60 -19.79 8.85
C ALA A 397 -12.25 -18.82 7.85
N GLY A 398 -11.86 -18.94 6.60
CA GLY A 398 -12.37 -18.09 5.50
C GLY A 398 -11.81 -16.67 5.45
N LYS A 399 -10.91 -16.28 6.36
CA LYS A 399 -10.30 -14.94 6.32
C LYS A 399 -9.41 -14.74 5.11
N TYR A 400 -8.60 -15.76 4.75
CA TYR A 400 -7.76 -15.66 3.56
C TYR A 400 -8.57 -15.64 2.27
N THR A 401 -9.61 -16.45 2.21
CA THR A 401 -10.57 -16.46 1.09
C THR A 401 -11.22 -15.10 0.91
N LYS A 402 -11.66 -14.45 2.00
CA LYS A 402 -12.20 -13.07 1.97
C LYS A 402 -11.16 -12.07 1.51
N PHE A 403 -9.95 -12.14 2.06
CA PHE A 403 -8.82 -11.30 1.64
C PHE A 403 -8.55 -11.46 0.14
N TYR A 404 -8.47 -12.70 -0.34
CA TYR A 404 -8.12 -12.97 -1.73
C TYR A 404 -9.19 -12.49 -2.72
N ALA A 405 -10.47 -12.57 -2.35
CA ALA A 405 -11.57 -12.04 -3.15
C ALA A 405 -11.46 -10.52 -3.38
N GLU A 406 -10.96 -9.77 -2.38
CA GLU A 406 -10.83 -8.32 -2.43
C GLU A 406 -9.50 -7.85 -3.04
N PHE A 407 -8.40 -8.52 -2.72
CA PHE A 407 -7.05 -8.03 -2.98
C PHE A 407 -6.20 -8.98 -3.85
N GLY A 408 -6.69 -10.17 -4.17
CA GLY A 408 -5.92 -11.19 -4.88
C GLY A 408 -5.38 -10.74 -6.22
N ALA A 409 -6.19 -10.01 -7.00
CA ALA A 409 -5.76 -9.48 -8.28
C ALA A 409 -4.63 -8.45 -8.16
N VAL A 410 -4.66 -7.60 -7.11
CA VAL A 410 -3.59 -6.63 -6.84
C VAL A 410 -2.33 -7.33 -6.32
N LEU A 411 -2.48 -8.37 -5.49
CA LEU A 411 -1.35 -9.16 -5.00
C LEU A 411 -0.53 -9.78 -6.15
N LYS A 412 -1.19 -10.18 -7.26
CA LYS A 412 -0.53 -10.72 -8.46
C LYS A 412 0.44 -9.74 -9.12
N GLU A 413 0.23 -8.42 -8.96
CA GLU A 413 1.16 -7.39 -9.45
C GLU A 413 2.57 -7.58 -8.87
N GLY A 414 2.66 -8.12 -7.66
CA GLY A 414 3.93 -8.40 -6.97
C GLY A 414 4.85 -9.38 -7.72
N LEU A 415 4.33 -10.23 -8.60
CA LEU A 415 5.16 -11.12 -9.42
C LEU A 415 6.10 -10.35 -10.35
N GLY A 416 5.68 -9.20 -10.86
CA GLY A 416 6.50 -8.33 -11.72
C GLY A 416 7.18 -7.18 -10.99
N GLU A 417 6.75 -6.84 -9.77
CA GLU A 417 7.29 -5.71 -9.00
C GLU A 417 8.31 -6.13 -7.94
N ASP A 418 8.20 -7.34 -7.38
CA ASP A 418 9.03 -7.81 -6.25
C ASP A 418 9.68 -9.17 -6.52
N PHE A 419 10.74 -9.14 -7.31
CA PHE A 419 11.49 -10.35 -7.67
C PHE A 419 12.07 -11.10 -6.46
N THR A 420 12.38 -10.39 -5.37
CA THR A 420 12.94 -10.99 -4.15
C THR A 420 11.92 -11.89 -3.43
N ASN A 421 10.65 -11.52 -3.45
CA ASN A 421 9.57 -12.25 -2.79
C ASN A 421 8.67 -13.02 -3.77
N LYS A 422 9.05 -13.12 -5.06
CA LYS A 422 8.24 -13.73 -6.12
C LYS A 422 7.72 -15.12 -5.76
N ASP A 423 8.58 -16.00 -5.23
CA ASP A 423 8.20 -17.36 -4.85
C ASP A 423 7.19 -17.38 -3.68
N LYS A 424 7.34 -16.47 -2.72
CA LYS A 424 6.37 -16.32 -1.62
C LYS A 424 5.02 -15.84 -2.13
N ILE A 425 5.04 -14.85 -3.02
CA ILE A 425 3.82 -14.32 -3.65
C ILE A 425 3.14 -15.44 -4.44
N ALA A 426 3.87 -16.21 -5.26
CA ALA A 426 3.32 -17.31 -6.03
C ALA A 426 2.61 -18.37 -5.15
N LYS A 427 3.14 -18.69 -3.96
CA LYS A 427 2.52 -19.60 -2.98
C LYS A 427 1.18 -19.05 -2.42
N LEU A 428 1.04 -17.75 -2.39
CA LEU A 428 -0.15 -17.07 -1.88
C LEU A 428 -1.27 -16.97 -2.91
N LEU A 429 -1.01 -17.16 -4.20
CA LEU A 429 -2.02 -17.01 -5.24
C LEU A 429 -3.10 -18.12 -5.18
N ARG A 430 -4.31 -17.76 -5.57
CA ARG A 430 -5.45 -18.67 -5.70
C ARG A 430 -6.12 -18.48 -7.05
N PHE A 431 -6.60 -19.56 -7.63
CA PHE A 431 -7.21 -19.59 -8.94
C PHE A 431 -8.52 -20.40 -8.92
N ALA A 432 -9.40 -20.12 -9.85
CA ALA A 432 -10.43 -21.06 -10.22
C ALA A 432 -9.81 -22.23 -11.00
N SER A 433 -10.47 -23.38 -11.02
CA SER A 433 -9.98 -24.51 -11.81
C SER A 433 -11.10 -25.21 -12.56
N SER A 434 -10.73 -26.08 -13.50
CA SER A 434 -11.68 -26.90 -14.25
C SER A 434 -12.37 -27.96 -13.40
N THR A 435 -11.81 -28.34 -12.26
CA THR A 435 -12.26 -29.43 -11.38
C THR A 435 -12.80 -28.96 -10.03
N ALA A 436 -12.57 -27.71 -9.64
CA ALA A 436 -13.01 -27.15 -8.36
C ALA A 436 -13.98 -25.98 -8.57
N GLU A 437 -14.85 -25.75 -7.58
CA GLU A 437 -15.70 -24.58 -7.54
C GLU A 437 -15.00 -23.41 -6.82
N GLY A 438 -15.31 -22.18 -7.23
CA GLY A 438 -14.76 -20.96 -6.65
C GLY A 438 -13.30 -20.70 -7.03
N VAL A 439 -12.68 -19.71 -6.35
CA VAL A 439 -11.28 -19.28 -6.52
C VAL A 439 -10.51 -19.72 -5.29
N SER A 440 -10.09 -20.98 -5.24
CA SER A 440 -9.52 -21.58 -4.04
C SER A 440 -8.23 -22.38 -4.27
N VAL A 441 -7.91 -22.71 -5.51
CA VAL A 441 -6.79 -23.61 -5.85
C VAL A 441 -5.47 -22.83 -5.88
N SER A 442 -4.51 -23.22 -5.06
CA SER A 442 -3.12 -22.75 -5.15
C SER A 442 -2.32 -23.58 -6.15
N PHE A 443 -1.15 -23.07 -6.56
CA PHE A 443 -0.22 -23.90 -7.35
C PHE A 443 0.24 -25.16 -6.62
N ALA A 444 0.39 -25.09 -5.30
CA ALA A 444 0.75 -26.27 -4.49
C ALA A 444 -0.39 -27.31 -4.47
N ASP A 445 -1.64 -26.87 -4.32
CA ASP A 445 -2.80 -27.76 -4.37
C ASP A 445 -2.95 -28.43 -5.75
N TYR A 446 -2.69 -27.65 -6.82
CA TYR A 446 -2.66 -28.20 -8.19
C TYR A 446 -1.57 -29.26 -8.33
N LYS A 447 -0.32 -28.96 -7.92
CA LYS A 447 0.79 -29.93 -7.98
C LYS A 447 0.49 -31.22 -7.23
N ALA A 448 -0.13 -31.14 -6.06
CA ALA A 448 -0.51 -32.32 -5.28
C ALA A 448 -1.52 -33.23 -6.01
N ARG A 449 -2.26 -32.70 -6.98
CA ARG A 449 -3.28 -33.43 -7.78
C ARG A 449 -2.83 -33.73 -9.20
N MET A 450 -1.59 -33.38 -9.57
CA MET A 450 -1.06 -33.70 -10.91
C MET A 450 -1.05 -35.21 -11.12
N LYS A 451 -1.34 -35.62 -12.34
CA LYS A 451 -1.29 -37.03 -12.73
C LYS A 451 0.14 -37.54 -12.92
N ASP A 452 0.33 -38.82 -12.73
CA ASP A 452 1.60 -39.47 -13.06
C ASP A 452 1.96 -39.24 -14.54
N GLY A 453 3.16 -38.72 -14.79
CA GLY A 453 3.62 -38.35 -16.13
C GLY A 453 3.18 -36.95 -16.61
N GLN A 454 2.44 -36.18 -15.83
CA GLN A 454 2.15 -34.78 -16.14
C GLN A 454 3.38 -33.92 -15.87
N GLU A 455 3.81 -33.14 -16.86
CA GLU A 455 5.08 -32.39 -16.82
C GLU A 455 4.88 -30.88 -16.60
N ALA A 456 3.64 -30.36 -16.68
CA ALA A 456 3.35 -28.93 -16.55
C ALA A 456 2.10 -28.62 -15.73
N ILE A 457 2.04 -27.41 -15.17
CA ILE A 457 0.84 -26.80 -14.63
C ILE A 457 0.12 -26.13 -15.79
N TYR A 458 -1.04 -26.65 -16.15
CA TYR A 458 -1.84 -26.12 -17.26
C TYR A 458 -2.74 -24.99 -16.81
N TYR A 459 -2.83 -23.94 -17.62
CA TYR A 459 -3.73 -22.80 -17.37
C TYR A 459 -4.35 -22.26 -18.66
N ILE A 460 -5.48 -21.59 -18.53
CA ILE A 460 -6.11 -20.79 -19.58
C ILE A 460 -6.43 -19.39 -19.04
N THR A 461 -6.23 -18.36 -19.87
CA THR A 461 -6.68 -17.00 -19.61
C THR A 461 -7.97 -16.73 -20.37
N ALA A 462 -8.98 -16.14 -19.72
CA ALA A 462 -10.27 -15.81 -20.33
C ALA A 462 -10.95 -14.64 -19.61
N ASP A 463 -11.98 -14.05 -20.23
CA ASP A 463 -12.67 -12.89 -19.66
C ASP A 463 -13.54 -13.25 -18.45
N THR A 464 -14.01 -14.49 -18.37
CA THR A 464 -14.82 -15.01 -17.25
C THR A 464 -14.51 -16.47 -16.98
N VAL A 465 -14.77 -16.91 -15.73
CA VAL A 465 -14.62 -18.32 -15.34
C VAL A 465 -15.54 -19.24 -16.18
N ALA A 466 -16.74 -18.77 -16.52
CA ALA A 466 -17.66 -19.53 -17.37
C ALA A 466 -17.12 -19.71 -18.79
N ALA A 467 -16.56 -18.65 -19.39
CA ALA A 467 -15.92 -18.72 -20.70
C ALA A 467 -14.72 -19.65 -20.69
N ALA A 468 -13.83 -19.52 -19.69
CA ALA A 468 -12.69 -20.41 -19.51
C ALA A 468 -13.12 -21.87 -19.40
N ARG A 469 -14.10 -22.17 -18.54
CA ARG A 469 -14.59 -23.53 -18.26
C ARG A 469 -15.22 -24.21 -19.47
N ASN A 470 -15.84 -23.44 -20.36
CA ASN A 470 -16.50 -23.94 -21.57
C ASN A 470 -15.61 -23.82 -22.83
N SER A 471 -14.37 -23.40 -22.69
CA SER A 471 -13.46 -23.26 -23.83
C SER A 471 -13.22 -24.61 -24.52
N PRO A 472 -13.29 -24.66 -25.86
CA PRO A 472 -12.93 -25.84 -26.64
C PRO A 472 -11.50 -26.33 -26.37
N GLN A 473 -10.61 -25.45 -26.02
CA GLN A 473 -9.20 -25.77 -25.71
C GLN A 473 -9.02 -26.67 -24.47
N LEU A 474 -10.07 -26.80 -23.63
CA LEU A 474 -10.08 -27.67 -22.46
C LEU A 474 -10.59 -29.09 -22.72
N GLU A 475 -11.12 -29.39 -23.90
CA GLU A 475 -11.83 -30.65 -24.14
C GLU A 475 -10.96 -31.88 -23.91
N VAL A 476 -9.75 -31.92 -24.45
CA VAL A 476 -8.82 -33.04 -24.24
C VAL A 476 -8.40 -33.18 -22.79
N PHE A 477 -8.22 -32.06 -22.09
CA PHE A 477 -7.87 -32.07 -20.66
C PHE A 477 -9.00 -32.66 -19.81
N LYS A 478 -10.24 -32.27 -20.09
CA LYS A 478 -11.44 -32.84 -19.45
C LYS A 478 -11.57 -34.32 -19.75
N LYS A 479 -11.41 -34.74 -21.03
CA LYS A 479 -11.46 -36.15 -21.43
C LYS A 479 -10.43 -36.99 -20.68
N LYS A 480 -9.21 -36.46 -20.53
CA LYS A 480 -8.11 -37.13 -19.83
C LYS A 480 -8.16 -36.90 -18.30
N GLY A 481 -9.09 -36.10 -17.79
CA GLY A 481 -9.23 -35.74 -16.38
C GLY A 481 -8.03 -34.99 -15.84
N ILE A 482 -7.41 -34.13 -16.64
CA ILE A 482 -6.32 -33.24 -16.27
C ILE A 482 -6.90 -31.90 -15.83
N GLU A 483 -6.50 -31.45 -14.64
CA GLU A 483 -6.93 -30.15 -14.13
C GLU A 483 -6.29 -29.00 -14.92
N VAL A 484 -7.05 -27.93 -15.17
CA VAL A 484 -6.58 -26.69 -15.79
C VAL A 484 -6.96 -25.51 -14.91
N LEU A 485 -6.01 -24.61 -14.58
CA LEU A 485 -6.28 -23.39 -13.85
C LEU A 485 -6.99 -22.38 -14.76
N LEU A 486 -8.04 -21.75 -14.25
CA LEU A 486 -8.86 -20.78 -14.97
C LEU A 486 -8.50 -19.37 -14.46
N MET A 487 -7.78 -18.61 -15.24
CA MET A 487 -7.23 -17.31 -14.88
C MET A 487 -8.04 -16.21 -15.58
N THR A 488 -8.72 -15.39 -14.77
CA THR A 488 -9.71 -14.43 -15.29
C THR A 488 -9.50 -13.00 -14.82
N ASP A 489 -8.46 -12.74 -14.03
CA ASP A 489 -8.10 -11.39 -13.65
C ASP A 489 -7.35 -10.69 -14.80
N ARG A 490 -7.63 -9.40 -15.00
CA ARG A 490 -6.98 -8.60 -16.05
C ARG A 490 -5.45 -8.57 -15.95
N VAL A 491 -4.92 -8.77 -14.76
CA VAL A 491 -3.50 -8.78 -14.47
C VAL A 491 -2.83 -10.13 -14.78
N ASP A 492 -3.60 -11.22 -14.96
CA ASP A 492 -3.05 -12.58 -15.06
C ASP A 492 -2.06 -12.73 -16.22
N GLU A 493 -2.41 -12.27 -17.40
CA GLU A 493 -1.55 -12.37 -18.58
C GLU A 493 -0.21 -11.64 -18.37
N TRP A 494 -0.26 -10.44 -17.79
CA TRP A 494 0.94 -9.68 -17.45
C TRP A 494 1.75 -10.36 -16.34
N ALA A 495 1.09 -10.82 -15.27
CA ALA A 495 1.73 -11.47 -14.15
C ALA A 495 2.46 -12.77 -14.55
N LEU A 496 1.85 -13.55 -15.46
CA LEU A 496 2.42 -14.79 -15.98
C LEU A 496 3.64 -14.55 -16.88
N SER A 497 3.82 -13.35 -17.45
CA SER A 497 5.06 -13.02 -18.16
C SER A 497 6.29 -12.99 -17.25
N PHE A 498 6.10 -12.95 -15.93
CA PHE A 498 7.15 -12.99 -14.93
C PHE A 498 7.25 -14.34 -14.18
N LEU A 499 6.26 -15.24 -14.33
CA LEU A 499 6.20 -16.52 -13.64
C LEU A 499 6.07 -17.65 -14.65
N HIS A 500 7.19 -18.30 -14.99
CA HIS A 500 7.24 -19.37 -15.98
C HIS A 500 7.17 -20.76 -15.38
N GLU A 501 7.47 -20.88 -14.10
CA GLU A 501 7.46 -22.14 -13.35
C GLU A 501 7.08 -21.94 -11.89
N PHE A 502 6.61 -22.99 -11.24
CA PHE A 502 6.37 -23.04 -9.80
C PHE A 502 7.00 -24.31 -9.22
N ASP A 503 7.94 -24.15 -8.27
CA ASP A 503 8.71 -25.25 -7.66
C ASP A 503 9.27 -26.24 -8.71
N GLY A 504 9.91 -25.70 -9.77
CA GLY A 504 10.53 -26.47 -10.85
C GLY A 504 9.55 -27.11 -11.84
N THR A 505 8.25 -26.86 -11.73
CA THR A 505 7.23 -27.32 -12.67
C THR A 505 6.80 -26.16 -13.59
N PRO A 506 6.99 -26.27 -14.91
CA PRO A 506 6.66 -25.18 -15.83
C PRO A 506 5.15 -24.90 -15.87
N LEU A 507 4.78 -23.64 -16.08
CA LEU A 507 3.42 -23.20 -16.36
C LEU A 507 3.22 -23.18 -17.89
N GLN A 508 2.18 -23.86 -18.37
CA GLN A 508 1.87 -23.92 -19.80
C GLN A 508 0.45 -23.49 -20.10
N SER A 509 0.32 -22.53 -21.01
CA SER A 509 -0.99 -22.08 -21.50
C SER A 509 -1.58 -23.13 -22.44
N VAL A 510 -2.84 -23.51 -22.21
CA VAL A 510 -3.55 -24.39 -23.12
C VAL A 510 -4.07 -23.67 -24.38
N ALA A 511 -3.98 -22.34 -24.42
CA ALA A 511 -4.38 -21.49 -25.54
C ALA A 511 -3.19 -21.08 -26.43
N LYS A 512 -1.96 -21.47 -26.08
CA LYS A 512 -0.74 -21.12 -26.82
C LYS A 512 -0.01 -22.38 -27.27
N GLY A 513 0.62 -22.29 -28.43
CA GLY A 513 1.46 -23.35 -28.99
C GLY A 513 0.74 -24.67 -29.26
N ALA A 514 1.51 -25.69 -29.58
CA ALA A 514 1.01 -27.05 -29.67
C ALA A 514 0.87 -27.66 -28.26
N VAL A 515 -0.25 -28.32 -27.99
CA VAL A 515 -0.39 -29.08 -26.74
C VAL A 515 0.38 -30.39 -26.88
N ASP A 516 1.50 -30.43 -26.15
CA ASP A 516 2.20 -31.69 -25.93
C ASP A 516 1.82 -32.21 -24.52
N LEU A 517 1.07 -33.28 -24.49
CA LEU A 517 0.68 -33.94 -23.24
C LEU A 517 1.75 -34.99 -22.79
N GLY A 518 2.88 -35.06 -23.50
CA GLY A 518 3.99 -35.94 -23.16
C GLY A 518 3.56 -37.38 -23.01
N LYS A 519 3.85 -37.99 -21.85
CA LYS A 519 3.49 -39.37 -21.52
C LYS A 519 2.00 -39.64 -21.32
N LEU A 520 1.19 -38.56 -21.25
CA LEU A 520 -0.28 -38.66 -21.11
C LEU A 520 -0.99 -38.82 -22.47
N GLN A 521 -0.25 -38.77 -23.59
CA GLN A 521 -0.77 -38.99 -24.93
C GLN A 521 -0.41 -40.40 -25.39
N ASP A 522 -1.45 -41.17 -25.80
CA ASP A 522 -1.24 -42.52 -26.31
C ASP A 522 -0.59 -42.51 -27.70
N GLU A 523 0.30 -43.48 -27.96
CA GLU A 523 0.95 -43.63 -29.27
C GLU A 523 -0.07 -43.85 -30.42
N GLU A 524 -1.20 -44.52 -30.12
CA GLU A 524 -2.29 -44.71 -31.08
C GLU A 524 -2.98 -43.38 -31.43
N GLU A 525 -3.19 -42.49 -30.42
CA GLU A 525 -3.75 -41.15 -30.66
C GLU A 525 -2.81 -40.30 -31.51
N LYS A 526 -1.46 -40.40 -31.32
CA LYS A 526 -0.49 -39.68 -32.16
C LYS A 526 -0.52 -40.13 -33.60
N LYS A 527 -0.51 -41.46 -33.85
CA LYS A 527 -0.60 -42.01 -35.19
C LYS A 527 -1.90 -41.64 -35.91
N ALA A 528 -3.01 -41.76 -35.18
CA ALA A 528 -4.32 -41.35 -35.75
C ALA A 528 -4.34 -39.85 -36.15
N ALA A 529 -3.70 -38.99 -35.34
CA ALA A 529 -3.58 -37.56 -35.67
C ALA A 529 -2.69 -37.29 -36.90
N GLU A 530 -1.57 -38.02 -37.03
CA GLU A 530 -0.70 -37.92 -38.21
C GLU A 530 -1.41 -38.39 -39.48
N GLU A 531 -2.11 -39.51 -39.43
CA GLU A 531 -2.90 -40.06 -40.55
C GLU A 531 -4.06 -39.10 -40.93
N ALA A 532 -4.74 -38.51 -39.92
CA ALA A 532 -5.77 -37.52 -40.17
C ALA A 532 -5.17 -36.25 -40.79
N ALA A 533 -4.05 -35.74 -40.30
CA ALA A 533 -3.39 -34.57 -40.87
C ALA A 533 -3.01 -34.77 -42.35
N GLU A 534 -2.52 -35.94 -42.73
CA GLU A 534 -2.17 -36.26 -44.10
C GLU A 534 -3.42 -36.38 -44.99
N SER A 535 -4.47 -37.03 -44.50
CA SER A 535 -5.73 -37.19 -45.26
C SER A 535 -6.51 -35.89 -45.45
N PHE A 536 -6.38 -34.93 -44.55
CA PHE A 536 -7.04 -33.62 -44.61
C PHE A 536 -6.18 -32.53 -45.25
N LYS A 537 -4.94 -32.81 -45.63
CA LYS A 537 -4.01 -31.84 -46.21
C LYS A 537 -4.60 -30.98 -47.35
N PRO A 538 -5.33 -31.54 -48.34
CA PRO A 538 -5.91 -30.73 -49.42
C PRO A 538 -6.94 -29.71 -48.91
N VAL A 539 -7.79 -30.08 -47.94
CA VAL A 539 -8.79 -29.15 -47.40
C VAL A 539 -8.15 -28.12 -46.46
N LEU A 540 -7.08 -28.48 -45.75
CA LEU A 540 -6.34 -27.54 -44.90
C LEU A 540 -5.71 -26.42 -45.75
N GLU A 541 -5.14 -26.74 -46.91
CA GLU A 541 -4.58 -25.74 -47.82
C GLU A 541 -5.66 -24.81 -48.39
N LYS A 542 -6.85 -25.33 -48.72
CA LYS A 542 -8.00 -24.54 -49.14
C LYS A 542 -8.51 -23.61 -48.01
N LEU A 543 -8.62 -24.14 -46.82
CA LEU A 543 -9.01 -23.35 -45.63
C LEU A 543 -8.00 -22.24 -45.35
N LYS A 544 -6.71 -22.53 -45.51
CA LYS A 544 -5.64 -21.56 -45.32
C LYS A 544 -5.71 -20.44 -46.36
N GLU A 545 -6.00 -20.74 -47.61
CA GLU A 545 -6.19 -19.71 -48.66
C GLU A 545 -7.45 -18.87 -48.42
N ALA A 546 -8.59 -19.51 -48.06
CA ALA A 546 -9.85 -18.82 -47.77
C ALA A 546 -9.75 -17.91 -46.52
N LEU A 547 -8.91 -18.27 -45.54
CA LEU A 547 -8.75 -17.57 -44.26
C LEU A 547 -7.43 -16.77 -44.13
N LYS A 548 -6.66 -16.59 -45.21
CA LYS A 548 -5.33 -15.94 -45.22
C LYS A 548 -5.30 -14.55 -44.55
N ASP A 549 -6.42 -13.84 -44.59
CA ASP A 549 -6.55 -12.52 -43.97
C ASP A 549 -6.83 -12.59 -42.48
N LYS A 550 -7.36 -13.70 -41.95
CA LYS A 550 -7.79 -13.91 -40.57
C LYS A 550 -6.89 -14.87 -39.76
N ALA A 551 -6.37 -15.92 -40.38
CA ALA A 551 -5.55 -16.93 -39.78
C ALA A 551 -4.12 -16.96 -40.36
N LYS A 552 -3.12 -17.23 -39.49
CA LYS A 552 -1.73 -17.45 -39.89
C LYS A 552 -1.54 -18.82 -40.55
N ASP A 553 -2.20 -19.80 -39.98
CA ASP A 553 -2.15 -21.19 -40.43
C ASP A 553 -3.44 -21.94 -40.08
N VAL A 554 -3.66 -23.11 -40.68
CA VAL A 554 -4.76 -24.03 -40.40
C VAL A 554 -4.16 -25.44 -40.25
N ARG A 555 -4.46 -26.12 -39.16
CA ARG A 555 -3.93 -27.47 -38.88
C ARG A 555 -4.96 -28.37 -38.18
N VAL A 556 -4.79 -29.70 -38.30
CA VAL A 556 -5.54 -30.67 -37.52
C VAL A 556 -4.98 -30.71 -36.12
N THR A 557 -5.85 -30.93 -35.11
CA THR A 557 -5.48 -31.02 -33.71
C THR A 557 -6.15 -32.20 -33.03
N THR A 558 -5.49 -32.76 -32.01
CA THR A 558 -6.05 -33.74 -31.06
C THR A 558 -6.63 -33.08 -29.79
N ARG A 559 -6.53 -31.76 -29.69
CA ARG A 559 -7.02 -30.95 -28.55
C ARG A 559 -8.54 -30.98 -28.45
N LEU A 560 -9.22 -31.08 -29.57
CA LEU A 560 -10.67 -31.02 -29.68
C LEU A 560 -11.29 -32.41 -29.64
N VAL A 561 -12.45 -32.52 -28.97
CA VAL A 561 -13.24 -33.74 -28.87
C VAL A 561 -14.63 -33.53 -29.48
N ASP A 562 -15.35 -32.50 -29.03
CA ASP A 562 -16.72 -32.21 -29.44
C ASP A 562 -16.81 -30.97 -30.35
N SER A 563 -15.91 -30.01 -30.22
CA SER A 563 -15.92 -28.78 -31.00
C SER A 563 -15.26 -28.97 -32.38
N PRO A 564 -15.73 -28.23 -33.42
CA PRO A 564 -15.18 -28.34 -34.78
C PRO A 564 -13.84 -27.65 -34.92
N ALA A 565 -13.58 -26.57 -34.20
CA ALA A 565 -12.37 -25.77 -34.29
C ALA A 565 -12.12 -24.93 -33.04
N CYS A 566 -10.87 -24.51 -32.86
CA CYS A 566 -10.46 -23.49 -31.88
C CYS A 566 -9.34 -22.61 -32.46
N LEU A 567 -9.09 -21.47 -31.83
CA LEU A 567 -7.99 -20.58 -32.19
C LEU A 567 -6.83 -20.77 -31.20
N VAL A 568 -5.61 -20.74 -31.71
CA VAL A 568 -4.38 -20.88 -30.92
C VAL A 568 -3.38 -19.84 -31.39
N VAL A 569 -2.67 -19.19 -30.46
CA VAL A 569 -1.56 -18.29 -30.78
C VAL A 569 -0.23 -18.98 -30.52
N GLU A 570 0.86 -18.50 -31.12
CA GLU A 570 2.19 -19.00 -30.83
C GLU A 570 2.61 -18.70 -29.38
N ASP A 571 3.55 -19.48 -28.83
CA ASP A 571 3.98 -19.34 -27.45
C ASP A 571 4.51 -17.93 -27.09
N GLY A 572 5.19 -17.29 -28.04
CA GLY A 572 5.73 -15.94 -27.88
C GLY A 572 4.75 -14.79 -28.20
N ASP A 573 3.58 -15.11 -28.71
CA ASP A 573 2.60 -14.11 -29.13
C ASP A 573 1.69 -13.67 -27.98
N VAL A 574 1.13 -12.47 -28.15
CA VAL A 574 0.10 -11.94 -27.24
C VAL A 574 -1.17 -12.76 -27.39
N SER A 575 -1.79 -13.18 -26.28
CA SER A 575 -3.06 -13.90 -26.34
C SER A 575 -4.16 -13.08 -26.99
N ASN A 576 -5.15 -13.77 -27.56
CA ASN A 576 -6.34 -13.12 -28.13
C ASN A 576 -7.06 -12.24 -27.08
N GLN A 577 -7.07 -12.65 -25.80
CA GLN A 577 -7.64 -11.89 -24.70
C GLN A 577 -6.88 -10.58 -24.47
N LEU A 578 -5.56 -10.63 -24.32
CA LEU A 578 -4.74 -9.44 -24.08
C LEU A 578 -4.79 -8.48 -25.28
N ALA A 579 -4.81 -9.01 -26.52
CA ALA A 579 -4.98 -8.19 -27.73
C ALA A 579 -6.31 -7.43 -27.72
N ARG A 580 -7.41 -8.08 -27.30
CA ARG A 580 -8.73 -7.44 -27.11
C ARG A 580 -8.68 -6.36 -26.02
N MET A 581 -8.06 -6.65 -24.88
CA MET A 581 -7.91 -5.68 -23.78
C MET A 581 -7.13 -4.44 -24.22
N LEU A 582 -6.02 -4.61 -24.93
CA LEU A 582 -5.22 -3.50 -25.47
C LEU A 582 -6.02 -2.64 -26.44
N LYS A 583 -6.77 -3.26 -27.36
CA LYS A 583 -7.67 -2.54 -28.28
C LYS A 583 -8.76 -1.76 -27.54
N ALA A 584 -9.38 -2.37 -26.53
CA ALA A 584 -10.40 -1.72 -25.71
C ALA A 584 -9.85 -0.53 -24.90
N ALA A 585 -8.57 -0.58 -24.52
CA ALA A 585 -7.85 0.51 -23.87
C ALA A 585 -7.33 1.58 -24.84
N GLY A 586 -7.62 1.48 -26.17
CA GLY A 586 -7.13 2.40 -27.19
C GLY A 586 -5.63 2.24 -27.51
N GLN A 587 -5.02 1.15 -27.08
CA GLN A 587 -3.62 0.83 -27.35
C GLN A 587 -3.49 -0.02 -28.62
N LYS A 588 -2.36 0.12 -29.33
CA LYS A 588 -2.06 -0.67 -30.51
C LYS A 588 -1.71 -2.11 -30.10
N ALA A 589 -2.60 -3.06 -30.38
CA ALA A 589 -2.28 -4.47 -30.20
C ALA A 589 -1.34 -4.94 -31.32
N PRO A 590 -0.40 -5.87 -31.04
CA PRO A 590 0.38 -6.51 -32.08
C PRO A 590 -0.53 -7.19 -33.12
N ASP A 591 -0.18 -7.08 -34.42
CA ASP A 591 -0.87 -7.76 -35.50
C ASP A 591 -0.46 -9.25 -35.58
N SER A 592 -0.92 -10.03 -34.60
CA SER A 592 -0.71 -11.48 -34.57
C SER A 592 -1.98 -12.18 -35.03
N LYS A 593 -1.90 -12.95 -36.12
CA LYS A 593 -3.01 -13.79 -36.57
C LYS A 593 -2.93 -15.14 -35.85
N PRO A 594 -4.05 -15.65 -35.31
CA PRO A 594 -4.06 -16.96 -34.68
C PRO A 594 -3.95 -18.09 -35.74
N THR A 595 -3.58 -19.26 -35.28
CA THR A 595 -3.71 -20.51 -36.02
C THR A 595 -5.08 -21.11 -35.76
N LEU A 596 -5.81 -21.50 -36.78
CA LEU A 596 -7.06 -22.26 -36.66
C LEU A 596 -6.73 -23.75 -36.52
N GLU A 597 -7.06 -24.33 -35.37
CA GLU A 597 -7.00 -25.78 -35.18
C GLU A 597 -8.35 -26.40 -35.43
N VAL A 598 -8.40 -27.47 -36.25
CA VAL A 598 -9.64 -28.15 -36.65
C VAL A 598 -9.66 -29.60 -36.16
N ASN A 599 -10.85 -30.07 -35.80
CA ASN A 599 -11.13 -31.44 -35.42
C ASN A 599 -11.52 -32.24 -36.64
N ALA A 600 -10.61 -33.10 -37.16
CA ALA A 600 -10.84 -33.94 -38.32
C ALA A 600 -12.02 -34.92 -38.16
N GLU A 601 -12.37 -35.28 -36.94
CA GLU A 601 -13.48 -36.19 -36.64
C GLU A 601 -14.85 -35.51 -36.58
N HIS A 602 -14.89 -34.20 -36.48
CA HIS A 602 -16.16 -33.45 -36.37
C HIS A 602 -16.94 -33.43 -37.70
N ALA A 603 -18.23 -33.63 -37.66
CA ALA A 603 -19.10 -33.72 -38.80
C ALA A 603 -19.04 -32.50 -39.76
N LEU A 604 -18.90 -31.30 -39.22
CA LEU A 604 -18.74 -30.06 -39.99
C LEU A 604 -17.41 -30.03 -40.80
N VAL A 605 -16.31 -30.50 -40.19
CA VAL A 605 -14.99 -30.55 -40.84
C VAL A 605 -14.96 -31.65 -41.90
N LYS A 606 -15.58 -32.80 -41.64
CA LYS A 606 -15.80 -33.88 -42.63
C LYS A 606 -16.63 -33.40 -43.82
N LYS A 607 -17.67 -32.59 -43.58
CA LYS A 607 -18.48 -31.99 -44.61
C LYS A 607 -17.66 -31.05 -45.51
N LEU A 608 -16.81 -30.19 -44.90
CA LEU A 608 -15.88 -29.33 -45.64
C LEU A 608 -14.91 -30.11 -46.51
N ASN A 609 -14.39 -31.25 -46.04
CA ASN A 609 -13.52 -32.13 -46.81
C ASN A 609 -14.23 -32.80 -47.99
N ALA A 610 -15.55 -32.95 -47.95
CA ALA A 610 -16.36 -33.54 -49.01
C ALA A 610 -16.89 -32.53 -50.05
N VAL A 611 -16.68 -31.21 -49.81
CA VAL A 611 -17.10 -30.14 -50.74
C VAL A 611 -16.23 -30.17 -51.98
N GLN A 612 -16.86 -30.20 -53.17
CA GLN A 612 -16.17 -30.24 -54.45
C GLN A 612 -15.46 -28.91 -54.74
N ASP A 613 -14.42 -28.97 -55.60
CA ASP A 613 -13.69 -27.80 -56.03
C ASP A 613 -14.61 -26.82 -56.83
N GLY A 614 -14.62 -25.55 -56.39
CA GLY A 614 -15.42 -24.50 -57.04
C GLY A 614 -16.82 -24.29 -56.45
N ASP A 615 -17.17 -24.96 -55.33
CA ASP A 615 -18.41 -24.71 -54.63
C ASP A 615 -18.36 -23.35 -53.91
N ALA A 616 -19.29 -22.46 -54.22
CA ALA A 616 -19.38 -21.11 -53.65
C ALA A 616 -19.63 -21.11 -52.14
N HIS A 617 -20.07 -22.21 -51.56
CA HIS A 617 -20.34 -22.35 -50.11
C HIS A 617 -19.09 -22.70 -49.29
N PHE A 618 -17.97 -23.10 -49.93
CA PHE A 618 -16.75 -23.46 -49.18
C PHE A 618 -16.20 -22.28 -48.37
N ASP A 619 -16.08 -21.11 -49.02
CA ASP A 619 -15.56 -19.91 -48.37
C ASP A 619 -16.48 -19.45 -47.22
N ASP A 620 -17.79 -19.52 -47.41
CA ASP A 620 -18.75 -19.18 -46.36
C ASP A 620 -18.65 -20.14 -45.16
N LEU A 621 -18.49 -21.43 -45.41
CA LEU A 621 -18.28 -22.44 -44.36
C LEU A 621 -16.96 -22.26 -43.62
N ALA A 622 -15.87 -21.90 -44.36
CA ALA A 622 -14.57 -21.62 -43.78
C ALA A 622 -14.62 -20.40 -42.85
N HIS A 623 -15.26 -19.31 -43.29
CA HIS A 623 -15.44 -18.13 -42.45
C HIS A 623 -16.34 -18.38 -41.26
N ILE A 624 -17.42 -19.16 -41.37
CA ILE A 624 -18.28 -19.55 -40.27
C ILE A 624 -17.49 -20.36 -39.25
N LEU A 625 -16.68 -21.32 -39.67
CA LEU A 625 -15.85 -22.14 -38.80
C LEU A 625 -14.88 -21.29 -37.97
N PHE A 626 -14.22 -20.32 -38.63
CA PHE A 626 -13.33 -19.38 -37.93
C PHE A 626 -14.08 -18.48 -36.95
N ASP A 627 -15.19 -17.87 -37.39
CA ASP A 627 -15.98 -16.94 -36.57
C ASP A 627 -16.63 -17.66 -35.40
N GLN A 628 -17.02 -18.95 -35.52
CA GLN A 628 -17.51 -19.79 -34.41
C GLN A 628 -16.41 -20.08 -33.39
N ALA A 629 -15.19 -20.39 -33.86
CA ALA A 629 -14.06 -20.59 -32.96
C ALA A 629 -13.74 -19.29 -32.18
N LEU A 630 -13.81 -18.12 -32.84
CA LEU A 630 -13.62 -16.83 -32.21
C LEU A 630 -14.70 -16.53 -31.16
N LEU A 631 -15.98 -16.81 -31.47
CA LEU A 631 -17.12 -16.67 -30.53
C LEU A 631 -16.98 -17.58 -29.31
N ALA A 632 -16.50 -18.81 -29.50
CA ALA A 632 -16.26 -19.76 -28.43
C ALA A 632 -15.19 -19.29 -27.41
N GLU A 633 -14.26 -18.44 -27.87
CA GLU A 633 -13.25 -17.78 -27.01
C GLU A 633 -13.71 -16.44 -26.41
N GLY A 634 -14.97 -16.05 -26.61
CA GLY A 634 -15.52 -14.77 -26.14
C GLY A 634 -15.15 -13.57 -27.03
N GLY A 635 -14.56 -13.80 -28.23
CA GLY A 635 -14.33 -12.77 -29.24
C GLY A 635 -15.60 -12.45 -30.03
N LEU A 636 -15.58 -11.35 -30.77
CA LEU A 636 -16.65 -11.00 -31.71
C LEU A 636 -16.07 -11.00 -33.15
N PRO A 637 -16.84 -11.54 -34.11
CA PRO A 637 -16.48 -11.39 -35.53
C PRO A 637 -16.30 -9.91 -35.89
N GLU A 638 -15.37 -9.60 -36.80
CA GLU A 638 -15.16 -8.23 -37.28
C GLU A 638 -16.42 -7.66 -37.93
N ASP A 639 -17.17 -8.51 -38.65
CA ASP A 639 -18.47 -8.18 -39.25
C ASP A 639 -19.51 -9.21 -38.77
N PRO A 640 -20.19 -8.95 -37.61
CA PRO A 640 -21.24 -9.83 -37.10
C PRO A 640 -22.43 -9.97 -38.08
N ALA A 641 -22.72 -8.95 -38.87
CA ALA A 641 -23.82 -9.01 -39.85
C ALA A 641 -23.50 -9.97 -40.98
N ALA A 642 -22.27 -9.95 -41.51
CA ALA A 642 -21.80 -10.91 -42.52
C ALA A 642 -21.83 -12.35 -41.99
N TYR A 643 -21.41 -12.58 -40.73
CA TYR A 643 -21.49 -13.87 -40.08
C TYR A 643 -22.95 -14.40 -40.04
N VAL A 644 -23.89 -13.59 -39.54
CA VAL A 644 -25.32 -13.96 -39.48
C VAL A 644 -25.88 -14.26 -40.86
N LYS A 645 -25.51 -13.43 -41.88
CA LYS A 645 -25.94 -13.64 -43.26
C LYS A 645 -25.46 -14.98 -43.83
N ARG A 646 -24.18 -15.34 -43.61
CA ARG A 646 -23.60 -16.62 -44.03
C ARG A 646 -24.29 -17.80 -43.38
N VAL A 647 -24.51 -17.72 -42.04
CA VAL A 647 -25.22 -18.78 -41.29
C VAL A 647 -26.63 -18.95 -41.84
N ASN A 648 -27.40 -17.88 -42.08
CA ASN A 648 -28.76 -17.95 -42.60
C ASN A 648 -28.80 -18.54 -44.02
N ALA A 649 -27.79 -18.25 -44.86
CA ALA A 649 -27.70 -18.79 -46.23
C ALA A 649 -27.52 -20.33 -46.26
N LEU A 650 -26.91 -20.90 -45.20
CA LEU A 650 -26.75 -22.36 -45.05
C LEU A 650 -27.94 -23.08 -44.42
N LEU A 651 -28.85 -22.35 -43.78
CA LEU A 651 -30.04 -22.88 -43.11
C LEU A 651 -31.25 -22.91 -44.06
N VAL A 652 -31.19 -22.23 -45.19
CA VAL A 652 -32.24 -22.16 -46.22
C VAL A 652 -31.81 -22.96 -47.44
#